data_cb61d91b41badd929e87b52520a3fa7e
#
_entry.id   cb61d91b41badd929e87b52520a3fa7e
#
_cell.length_a   1.000
_cell.length_b   1.000
_cell.length_c   1.000
_cell.angle_alpha   90.00
_cell.angle_beta   90.00
_cell.angle_gamma   90.00
#
_symmetry.space_group_name_H-M   'P 1'
#
loop_
_entity.id
_entity.type
_entity.pdbx_description
1 polymer ?
#
loop_
_entity_poly.entity_id
_entity_poly.type
_entity_poly.pdbx_seq_one_letter_code
_entity_poly.pdbx_strand_id
1 'polypeptide(L)'
;ILTIKSHQLTVHLNEETGQITFASSDGKSLLQEQNKGARFDDFNDAGTKTFSVYQSFTLEKDEAIYGLGQLQNGKMSQRNQTKRLIQDNLEDVIPFFQSVKGYGLFWDNYSPTIFKDNQEETSFLSEVGDCIDYYFMYGENADGVVAQMRYLTGQVPMFPLWTYGFWQSRERYKSQKEIVGVVQKYRELGVPLDGIIQDWRYWGSNYLWNAMDFLNEEFSDPKKMMEDIHGMNAHIIISIWSAFGPHTKPYHELDKGNMLFNFRTWPESGSEKWPPNMDYPSGARVYDAYHPQARDIYWKYLNENLRSVGIDGWWMDSTEPDHFHPIPEDFDTPTYLGSFRKVRNAYPLMSVGGVYDHQRAVTSDKRVFILTRSAFAGQQRYGANTWTGDITASWEVLEKQIPAGLNFSLCGIPHWNSDIGGFFLWQYPLMLDDPDYRELYARWIQFGTFCPMMRSHGEGAPREIYQFGKKGEPIYDAIEKYIRLRYSLLPYIYTTAWEVTANQSSFMRALAMDFAHDRNVWNIHNQYMFGKSLLVCPVTQPMYTQTVSDTIRVEDFSTVKSMRIYLPKNTEWYDFWTNQKHSGGQYIVKDTPIDILPLYVKAGSILPIGPEVQYSTEKSWDNLEIKVYPGCNGEFTLYEDENDNYNYEKGMYSTITMKWNDRTRMLTIENRKGEFSGMLKERKFNIVTADGAKKAVAYNGKKVTVKM
;
A
#
# COMPACT_ATOMS: atom_id res chain seq x y z
N ILE A 1 -43.84 7.93 -5.44
CA ILE A 1 -42.43 7.53 -5.65
C ILE A 1 -41.84 8.37 -6.76
N LEU A 2 -40.82 9.15 -6.45
CA LEU A 2 -39.99 9.84 -7.43
C LEU A 2 -38.94 8.87 -7.99
N THR A 3 -38.77 8.86 -9.32
CA THR A 3 -37.80 8.02 -9.97
C THR A 3 -36.81 8.87 -10.78
N ILE A 4 -35.52 8.69 -10.51
CA ILE A 4 -34.43 9.31 -11.25
C ILE A 4 -33.70 8.20 -12.02
N LYS A 5 -33.49 8.39 -13.32
CA LYS A 5 -32.83 7.41 -14.20
C LYS A 5 -31.60 8.01 -14.87
N SER A 6 -30.50 7.28 -14.84
CA SER A 6 -29.34 7.49 -15.68
C SER A 6 -29.22 6.35 -16.70
N HIS A 7 -28.15 6.33 -17.47
CA HIS A 7 -27.89 5.25 -18.45
C HIS A 7 -27.74 3.87 -17.78
N GLN A 8 -27.17 3.81 -16.57
CA GLN A 8 -26.84 2.55 -15.88
C GLN A 8 -27.56 2.35 -14.56
N LEU A 9 -28.13 3.42 -13.97
CA LEU A 9 -28.67 3.41 -12.62
C LEU A 9 -30.09 3.99 -12.59
N THR A 10 -30.96 3.37 -11.80
CA THR A 10 -32.28 3.89 -11.42
C THR A 10 -32.33 4.08 -9.92
N VAL A 11 -32.74 5.27 -9.47
CA VAL A 11 -32.92 5.61 -8.07
C VAL A 11 -34.39 5.90 -7.82
N HIS A 12 -34.98 5.24 -6.83
CA HIS A 12 -36.35 5.47 -6.39
C HIS A 12 -36.35 6.13 -5.00
N LEU A 13 -37.05 7.24 -4.89
CA LEU A 13 -37.33 7.92 -3.62
C LEU A 13 -38.81 7.72 -3.26
N ASN A 14 -39.07 7.15 -2.11
CA ASN A 14 -40.38 7.09 -1.54
C ASN A 14 -40.69 8.43 -0.84
N GLU A 15 -41.61 9.22 -1.40
CA GLU A 15 -41.93 10.58 -0.97
C GLU A 15 -42.62 10.62 0.41
N GLU A 16 -43.24 9.52 0.87
CA GLU A 16 -43.86 9.42 2.17
C GLU A 16 -42.89 9.09 3.31
N THR A 17 -41.89 8.29 3.01
CA THR A 17 -40.94 7.77 4.02
C THR A 17 -39.52 8.35 3.90
N GLY A 18 -39.19 8.96 2.76
CA GLY A 18 -37.85 9.42 2.43
C GLY A 18 -36.87 8.30 2.03
N GLN A 19 -37.31 7.04 2.04
CA GLN A 19 -36.47 5.88 1.73
C GLN A 19 -35.96 5.91 0.28
N ILE A 20 -34.66 5.66 0.12
CA ILE A 20 -34.01 5.56 -1.20
C ILE A 20 -33.69 4.10 -1.53
N THR A 21 -33.94 3.71 -2.78
CA THR A 21 -33.59 2.40 -3.32
C THR A 21 -32.81 2.58 -4.63
N PHE A 22 -31.75 1.80 -4.77
CA PHE A 22 -30.87 1.80 -5.95
C PHE A 22 -31.03 0.51 -6.73
N ALA A 23 -31.23 0.62 -8.04
CA ALA A 23 -31.31 -0.50 -8.97
C ALA A 23 -30.51 -0.19 -10.23
N SER A 24 -29.99 -1.22 -10.90
CA SER A 24 -29.42 -1.07 -12.23
C SER A 24 -30.49 -0.72 -13.27
N SER A 25 -30.09 -0.25 -14.43
CA SER A 25 -31.03 0.16 -15.50
C SER A 25 -31.90 -1.00 -16.02
N ASP A 26 -31.45 -2.25 -15.89
CA ASP A 26 -32.20 -3.46 -16.20
C ASP A 26 -33.10 -3.96 -15.05
N GLY A 27 -33.15 -3.20 -13.93
CA GLY A 27 -34.05 -3.46 -12.79
C GLY A 27 -33.51 -4.38 -11.72
N LYS A 28 -32.22 -4.76 -11.76
CA LYS A 28 -31.60 -5.55 -10.68
C LYS A 28 -31.45 -4.68 -9.43
N SER A 29 -32.01 -5.13 -8.30
CA SER A 29 -31.84 -4.44 -7.01
C SER A 29 -30.37 -4.44 -6.57
N LEU A 30 -29.83 -3.28 -6.25
CA LEU A 30 -28.44 -3.10 -5.76
C LEU A 30 -28.40 -2.88 -4.25
N LEU A 31 -28.96 -1.76 -3.78
CA LEU A 31 -28.97 -1.40 -2.38
C LEU A 31 -30.27 -0.70 -2.01
N GLN A 32 -30.72 -0.85 -0.79
CA GLN A 32 -31.91 -0.20 -0.26
C GLN A 32 -31.63 0.37 1.12
N GLU A 33 -32.01 1.65 1.37
CA GLU A 33 -32.13 2.17 2.73
C GLU A 33 -33.21 1.43 3.50
N GLN A 34 -33.07 1.31 4.82
CA GLN A 34 -34.18 0.85 5.64
C GLN A 34 -35.27 1.90 5.73
N ASN A 35 -36.50 1.46 5.88
CA ASN A 35 -37.61 2.37 6.14
C ASN A 35 -37.39 3.09 7.47
N LYS A 36 -37.40 4.45 7.46
CA LYS A 36 -37.04 5.30 8.60
C LYS A 36 -35.61 4.99 9.13
N GLY A 37 -34.70 4.64 8.23
CA GLY A 37 -33.32 4.29 8.54
C GLY A 37 -32.43 5.49 8.90
N ALA A 38 -32.84 6.71 8.60
CA ALA A 38 -32.15 7.94 8.97
C ALA A 38 -32.49 8.39 10.39
N ARG A 39 -31.48 8.81 11.17
CA ARG A 39 -31.67 9.36 12.52
C ARG A 39 -30.69 10.48 12.81
N PHE A 40 -31.13 11.50 13.50
CA PHE A 40 -30.38 12.63 14.01
C PHE A 40 -30.63 12.73 15.53
N ASP A 41 -29.62 12.44 16.31
CA ASP A 41 -29.68 12.56 17.78
C ASP A 41 -28.92 13.82 18.18
N ASP A 42 -29.56 14.69 18.99
CA ASP A 42 -28.96 15.94 19.47
C ASP A 42 -27.62 15.68 20.13
N PHE A 43 -26.59 16.40 19.71
CA PHE A 43 -25.24 16.30 20.24
C PHE A 43 -24.64 17.68 20.53
N ASN A 44 -23.88 17.78 21.61
CA ASN A 44 -23.11 18.98 21.95
C ASN A 44 -21.62 18.73 21.71
N ASP A 45 -21.11 19.24 20.60
CA ASP A 45 -19.70 19.11 20.21
C ASP A 45 -18.90 20.33 20.70
N ALA A 46 -18.20 20.18 21.83
CA ALA A 46 -17.38 21.24 22.44
C ALA A 46 -18.14 22.60 22.57
N GLY A 47 -19.40 22.58 22.95
CA GLY A 47 -20.26 23.77 23.09
C GLY A 47 -21.07 24.15 21.84
N THR A 48 -20.85 23.50 20.72
CA THR A 48 -21.60 23.68 19.49
C THR A 48 -22.73 22.66 19.39
N LYS A 49 -23.96 23.11 19.19
CA LYS A 49 -25.10 22.22 18.95
C LYS A 49 -25.01 21.62 17.54
N THR A 50 -25.06 20.30 17.45
CA THR A 50 -25.02 19.52 16.21
C THR A 50 -25.77 18.20 16.44
N PHE A 51 -25.49 17.17 15.64
CA PHE A 51 -26.09 15.85 15.75
C PHE A 51 -25.05 14.75 15.73
N SER A 52 -25.40 13.60 16.35
CA SER A 52 -24.89 12.31 15.91
C SER A 52 -25.78 11.83 14.76
N VAL A 53 -25.19 11.39 13.67
CA VAL A 53 -25.92 11.07 12.44
C VAL A 53 -25.81 9.59 12.10
N TYR A 54 -26.95 8.99 11.75
CA TYR A 54 -27.07 7.55 11.51
C TYR A 54 -27.90 7.28 10.26
N GLN A 55 -27.45 6.31 9.46
CA GLN A 55 -28.20 5.74 8.34
C GLN A 55 -28.01 4.22 8.28
N SER A 56 -29.10 3.51 8.03
CA SER A 56 -29.09 2.05 7.87
C SER A 56 -29.60 1.61 6.51
N PHE A 57 -29.06 0.47 6.07
CA PHE A 57 -29.30 -0.17 4.78
C PHE A 57 -29.65 -1.64 4.97
N THR A 58 -30.28 -2.23 3.97
CA THR A 58 -30.53 -3.67 3.88
C THR A 58 -29.68 -4.26 2.77
N LEU A 59 -28.84 -5.22 3.11
CA LEU A 59 -28.06 -6.04 2.18
C LEU A 59 -28.68 -7.42 2.03
N GLU A 60 -28.45 -8.06 0.88
CA GLU A 60 -28.83 -9.45 0.70
C GLU A 60 -28.04 -10.37 1.64
N LYS A 61 -28.65 -11.45 2.10
CA LYS A 61 -28.07 -12.35 3.09
C LYS A 61 -26.71 -12.93 2.66
N ASP A 62 -26.58 -13.30 1.39
CA ASP A 62 -25.39 -13.94 0.84
C ASP A 62 -24.44 -12.96 0.14
N GLU A 63 -24.68 -11.66 0.26
CA GLU A 63 -23.88 -10.62 -0.35
C GLU A 63 -22.58 -10.43 0.43
N ALA A 64 -21.44 -10.47 -0.24
CA ALA A 64 -20.16 -10.12 0.34
C ALA A 64 -19.86 -8.62 0.13
N ILE A 65 -19.33 -7.98 1.14
CA ILE A 65 -18.82 -6.61 1.09
C ILE A 65 -17.37 -6.53 1.52
N TYR A 66 -16.63 -5.59 0.97
CA TYR A 66 -15.21 -5.39 1.20
C TYR A 66 -14.91 -3.91 1.42
N GLY A 67 -13.82 -3.59 2.11
CA GLY A 67 -13.41 -2.21 2.33
C GLY A 67 -13.17 -1.89 3.81
N LEU A 68 -13.67 -0.74 4.27
CA LEU A 68 -13.48 -0.13 5.59
C LEU A 68 -12.03 0.30 5.90
N GLY A 69 -11.14 0.26 4.91
CA GLY A 69 -9.70 0.55 5.07
C GLY A 69 -8.87 -0.69 5.30
N GLN A 70 -7.73 -0.53 6.00
CA GLN A 70 -6.93 -1.66 6.48
C GLN A 70 -7.26 -1.95 7.93
N LEU A 71 -7.77 -3.15 8.21
CA LEU A 71 -8.13 -3.61 9.54
C LEU A 71 -7.34 -4.87 9.88
N GLN A 72 -6.96 -5.03 11.15
CA GLN A 72 -6.20 -6.20 11.63
C GLN A 72 -7.10 -7.37 12.05
N ASN A 73 -8.32 -7.44 11.50
CA ASN A 73 -9.30 -8.47 11.86
C ASN A 73 -9.17 -9.81 11.10
N GLY A 74 -8.28 -9.88 10.11
CA GLY A 74 -8.04 -11.09 9.31
C GLY A 74 -9.18 -11.49 8.36
N LYS A 75 -10.22 -10.67 8.22
CA LYS A 75 -11.38 -10.94 7.37
C LYS A 75 -11.20 -10.41 5.95
N MET A 76 -11.59 -11.21 4.96
CA MET A 76 -11.74 -10.69 3.59
C MET A 76 -13.10 -9.98 3.45
N SER A 77 -14.21 -10.68 3.60
CA SER A 77 -15.53 -10.05 3.64
C SER A 77 -15.78 -9.38 4.98
N GLN A 78 -16.23 -8.12 4.95
CA GLN A 78 -16.47 -7.30 6.13
C GLN A 78 -17.91 -7.42 6.68
N ARG A 79 -18.60 -8.53 6.40
CA ARG A 79 -19.92 -8.85 6.93
C ARG A 79 -19.88 -9.30 8.41
N ASN A 80 -21.00 -9.10 9.09
CA ASN A 80 -21.24 -9.61 10.46
C ASN A 80 -20.20 -9.11 11.47
N GLN A 81 -20.10 -7.77 11.61
CA GLN A 81 -19.24 -7.15 12.62
C GLN A 81 -19.75 -5.77 13.04
N THR A 82 -19.28 -5.33 14.20
CA THR A 82 -19.36 -3.95 14.63
C THR A 82 -17.95 -3.42 14.80
N LYS A 83 -17.61 -2.32 14.12
CA LYS A 83 -16.30 -1.71 14.17
C LYS A 83 -16.40 -0.21 14.38
N ARG A 84 -15.69 0.31 15.38
CA ARG A 84 -15.46 1.75 15.51
C ARG A 84 -14.36 2.15 14.54
N LEU A 85 -14.70 3.01 13.60
CA LEU A 85 -13.80 3.55 12.60
C LEU A 85 -13.15 4.82 13.16
N ILE A 86 -11.93 4.68 13.64
CA ILE A 86 -11.07 5.76 14.11
C ILE A 86 -9.62 5.43 13.72
N GLN A 87 -8.88 6.44 13.24
CA GLN A 87 -7.47 6.24 12.86
C GLN A 87 -6.63 5.83 14.07
N ASP A 88 -5.81 4.81 13.89
CA ASP A 88 -4.91 4.27 14.91
C ASP A 88 -3.60 3.83 14.25
N ASN A 89 -2.56 3.55 15.05
CA ASN A 89 -1.25 3.08 14.56
C ASN A 89 -1.36 1.86 13.62
N LEU A 90 -2.22 0.89 13.97
CA LEU A 90 -2.33 -0.39 13.24
C LEU A 90 -3.47 -0.44 12.21
N GLU A 91 -4.35 0.54 12.22
CA GLU A 91 -5.56 0.52 11.38
C GLU A 91 -5.83 1.88 10.75
N ASP A 92 -6.01 1.89 9.44
CA ASP A 92 -6.45 3.05 8.68
C ASP A 92 -7.89 2.85 8.26
N VAL A 93 -8.77 3.69 8.78
CA VAL A 93 -10.20 3.53 8.58
C VAL A 93 -10.71 4.42 7.47
N ILE A 94 -11.50 3.83 6.58
CA ILE A 94 -12.18 4.54 5.50
C ILE A 94 -13.65 4.11 5.55
N PRO A 95 -14.59 5.03 5.80
CA PRO A 95 -16.01 4.70 5.90
C PRO A 95 -16.62 4.44 4.51
N PHE A 96 -16.10 3.40 3.86
CA PHE A 96 -16.46 2.96 2.53
C PHE A 96 -16.50 1.44 2.47
N PHE A 97 -17.51 0.90 1.80
CA PHE A 97 -17.49 -0.50 1.37
C PHE A 97 -17.94 -0.65 -0.09
N GLN A 98 -17.51 -1.71 -0.73
CA GLN A 98 -18.06 -2.15 -2.01
C GLN A 98 -18.57 -3.59 -1.96
N SER A 99 -19.59 -3.87 -2.78
CA SER A 99 -20.27 -5.15 -2.85
C SER A 99 -19.82 -5.96 -4.07
N VAL A 100 -19.83 -7.29 -3.95
CA VAL A 100 -19.69 -8.22 -5.09
C VAL A 100 -20.71 -7.97 -6.19
N LYS A 101 -21.78 -7.23 -5.93
CA LYS A 101 -22.81 -6.81 -6.90
C LYS A 101 -22.34 -5.66 -7.81
N GLY A 102 -21.14 -5.13 -7.61
CA GLY A 102 -20.54 -4.07 -8.42
C GLY A 102 -20.99 -2.66 -8.07
N TYR A 103 -21.37 -2.42 -6.81
CA TYR A 103 -21.60 -1.08 -6.29
C TYR A 103 -20.74 -0.80 -5.06
N GLY A 104 -20.54 0.48 -4.73
CA GLY A 104 -19.91 0.95 -3.52
C GLY A 104 -20.73 2.01 -2.81
N LEU A 105 -20.48 2.16 -1.52
CA LEU A 105 -21.05 3.19 -0.66
C LEU A 105 -19.94 3.88 0.11
N PHE A 106 -19.79 5.19 -0.09
CA PHE A 106 -18.89 6.04 0.68
C PHE A 106 -19.69 6.93 1.61
N TRP A 107 -19.47 6.80 2.92
CA TRP A 107 -20.04 7.62 3.97
C TRP A 107 -19.10 8.79 4.26
N ASP A 108 -19.46 9.99 3.80
CA ASP A 108 -18.58 11.17 3.85
C ASP A 108 -18.72 11.90 5.19
N ASN A 109 -18.09 11.37 6.21
CA ASN A 109 -18.00 11.96 7.53
C ASN A 109 -16.63 11.69 8.15
N TYR A 110 -16.02 12.70 8.77
CA TYR A 110 -14.64 12.66 9.29
C TYR A 110 -14.55 12.40 10.79
N SER A 111 -15.67 12.37 11.49
CA SER A 111 -15.69 12.05 12.92
C SER A 111 -15.58 10.54 13.15
N PRO A 112 -15.19 10.08 14.36
CA PRO A 112 -15.29 8.67 14.69
C PRO A 112 -16.65 8.11 14.34
N THR A 113 -16.68 6.98 13.65
CA THR A 113 -17.91 6.40 13.08
C THR A 113 -17.99 4.93 13.48
N ILE A 114 -19.18 4.47 13.86
CA ILE A 114 -19.45 3.04 14.08
C ILE A 114 -20.05 2.48 12.81
N PHE A 115 -19.34 1.52 12.21
CA PHE A 115 -19.88 0.62 11.19
C PHE A 115 -20.46 -0.61 11.88
N LYS A 116 -21.68 -1.00 11.53
CA LYS A 116 -22.32 -2.21 12.03
C LYS A 116 -22.95 -2.96 10.87
N ASP A 117 -22.70 -4.26 10.81
CA ASP A 117 -23.35 -5.18 9.87
C ASP A 117 -23.75 -6.45 10.59
N ASN A 118 -25.02 -6.83 10.46
CA ASN A 118 -25.59 -8.06 10.96
C ASN A 118 -26.76 -8.53 10.06
N GLN A 119 -27.57 -9.44 10.53
CA GLN A 119 -28.73 -9.95 9.77
C GLN A 119 -29.87 -8.94 9.61
N GLU A 120 -29.92 -7.91 10.46
CA GLU A 120 -30.99 -6.93 10.51
C GLU A 120 -30.65 -5.65 9.75
N GLU A 121 -29.41 -5.20 9.82
CA GLU A 121 -28.97 -3.93 9.27
C GLU A 121 -27.50 -3.91 8.86
N THR A 122 -27.18 -3.03 7.91
CA THR A 122 -25.84 -2.49 7.67
C THR A 122 -25.92 -0.99 7.87
N SER A 123 -25.13 -0.42 8.80
CA SER A 123 -25.32 0.98 9.19
C SER A 123 -24.00 1.70 9.48
N PHE A 124 -24.07 3.03 9.35
CA PHE A 124 -23.06 3.97 9.83
C PHE A 124 -23.66 4.89 10.87
N LEU A 125 -22.96 5.10 11.99
CA LEU A 125 -23.28 6.08 13.03
C LEU A 125 -22.04 6.93 13.30
N SER A 126 -22.06 8.19 12.89
CA SER A 126 -20.99 9.15 13.17
C SER A 126 -21.28 9.96 14.42
N GLU A 127 -20.23 10.22 15.23
CA GLU A 127 -20.38 10.97 16.49
C GLU A 127 -20.82 12.40 16.26
N VAL A 128 -20.34 13.04 15.18
CA VAL A 128 -20.67 14.45 14.83
C VAL A 128 -20.96 14.57 13.34
N GLY A 129 -22.10 15.21 13.02
CA GLY A 129 -22.45 15.54 11.64
C GLY A 129 -23.59 16.54 11.59
N ASP A 130 -23.55 17.49 10.67
CA ASP A 130 -24.60 18.45 10.41
C ASP A 130 -25.65 17.92 9.40
N CYS A 131 -25.30 16.83 8.69
CA CYS A 131 -26.13 16.14 7.71
C CYS A 131 -25.73 14.66 7.58
N ILE A 132 -26.58 13.88 6.97
CA ILE A 132 -26.25 12.56 6.42
C ILE A 132 -25.76 12.80 4.99
N ASP A 133 -24.49 12.45 4.72
CA ASP A 133 -23.87 12.60 3.41
C ASP A 133 -23.21 11.27 3.03
N TYR A 134 -23.69 10.67 1.93
CA TYR A 134 -23.08 9.48 1.37
C TYR A 134 -23.17 9.45 -0.14
N TYR A 135 -22.23 8.74 -0.77
CA TYR A 135 -22.17 8.55 -2.21
C TYR A 135 -22.40 7.09 -2.55
N PHE A 136 -23.43 6.83 -3.33
CA PHE A 136 -23.65 5.52 -3.96
C PHE A 136 -22.99 5.49 -5.32
N MET A 137 -22.20 4.45 -5.59
CA MET A 137 -21.41 4.30 -6.81
C MET A 137 -21.78 2.99 -7.48
N TYR A 138 -22.22 3.02 -8.73
CA TYR A 138 -22.42 1.80 -9.51
C TYR A 138 -21.35 1.69 -10.58
N GLY A 139 -20.47 0.68 -10.44
CA GLY A 139 -19.35 0.42 -11.35
C GLY A 139 -19.49 -0.87 -12.16
N GLU A 140 -20.60 -1.61 -11.98
CA GLU A 140 -20.85 -2.94 -12.56
C GLU A 140 -19.91 -4.05 -12.05
N ASN A 141 -18.68 -3.68 -11.71
CA ASN A 141 -17.64 -4.55 -11.12
C ASN A 141 -16.73 -3.73 -10.18
N ALA A 142 -15.80 -4.42 -9.52
CA ALA A 142 -14.94 -3.79 -8.53
C ALA A 142 -14.03 -2.70 -9.11
N ASP A 143 -13.45 -2.88 -10.29
CA ASP A 143 -12.64 -1.85 -10.95
C ASP A 143 -13.47 -0.60 -11.29
N GLY A 144 -14.71 -0.78 -11.73
CA GLY A 144 -15.63 0.33 -11.99
C GLY A 144 -15.97 1.10 -10.71
N VAL A 145 -16.16 0.42 -9.58
CA VAL A 145 -16.38 1.08 -8.28
C VAL A 145 -15.14 1.85 -7.84
N VAL A 146 -13.94 1.27 -7.97
CA VAL A 146 -12.67 1.96 -7.69
C VAL A 146 -12.52 3.20 -8.57
N ALA A 147 -12.87 3.11 -9.85
CA ALA A 147 -12.82 4.25 -10.77
C ALA A 147 -13.77 5.38 -10.33
N GLN A 148 -15.00 5.06 -9.90
CA GLN A 148 -15.95 6.04 -9.38
C GLN A 148 -15.43 6.68 -8.06
N MET A 149 -14.87 5.89 -7.17
CA MET A 149 -14.28 6.40 -5.92
C MET A 149 -13.12 7.37 -6.20
N ARG A 150 -12.24 7.05 -7.15
CA ARG A 150 -11.14 7.95 -7.55
C ARG A 150 -11.61 9.16 -8.35
N TYR A 151 -12.69 9.03 -9.13
CA TYR A 151 -13.32 10.18 -9.77
C TYR A 151 -13.81 11.19 -8.73
N LEU A 152 -14.40 10.70 -7.64
CA LEU A 152 -14.92 11.52 -6.55
C LEU A 152 -13.78 12.11 -5.68
N THR A 153 -12.77 11.32 -5.36
CA THR A 153 -11.78 11.64 -4.32
C THR A 153 -10.37 11.95 -4.83
N GLY A 154 -10.12 11.80 -6.13
CA GLY A 154 -8.85 12.17 -6.76
C GLY A 154 -8.10 10.99 -7.40
N GLN A 155 -7.34 11.32 -8.43
CA GLN A 155 -6.59 10.36 -9.25
C GLN A 155 -5.23 10.02 -8.62
N VAL A 156 -4.72 8.84 -8.93
CA VAL A 156 -3.41 8.36 -8.47
C VAL A 156 -2.31 8.88 -9.39
N PRO A 157 -1.29 9.61 -8.90
CA PRO A 157 -0.13 9.98 -9.70
C PRO A 157 0.82 8.78 -9.91
N MET A 158 1.66 8.84 -10.95
CA MET A 158 2.78 7.92 -11.11
C MET A 158 3.83 8.17 -10.02
N PHE A 159 4.29 7.10 -9.38
CA PHE A 159 5.46 7.14 -8.50
C PHE A 159 6.75 7.01 -9.32
N PRO A 160 7.90 7.45 -8.77
CA PRO A 160 9.19 7.18 -9.41
C PRO A 160 9.46 5.67 -9.56
N LEU A 161 10.09 5.27 -10.67
CA LEU A 161 10.40 3.84 -10.91
C LEU A 161 11.18 3.21 -9.76
N TRP A 162 12.16 3.93 -9.19
CA TRP A 162 13.00 3.42 -8.10
C TRP A 162 12.21 3.06 -6.83
N THR A 163 11.01 3.61 -6.62
CA THR A 163 10.19 3.28 -5.45
C THR A 163 9.63 1.87 -5.49
N TYR A 164 9.59 1.24 -6.66
CA TYR A 164 9.14 -0.14 -6.86
C TYR A 164 10.26 -1.18 -6.70
N GLY A 165 11.51 -0.75 -6.48
CA GLY A 165 12.62 -1.61 -6.11
C GLY A 165 12.54 -2.10 -4.66
N PHE A 166 13.64 -2.65 -4.15
CA PHE A 166 13.75 -3.09 -2.76
C PHE A 166 14.26 -1.96 -1.86
N TRP A 167 13.68 -1.87 -0.66
CA TRP A 167 14.00 -0.89 0.36
C TRP A 167 14.49 -1.56 1.63
N GLN A 168 15.64 -1.08 2.13
CA GLN A 168 16.15 -1.45 3.45
C GLN A 168 15.90 -0.32 4.44
N SER A 169 15.35 -0.68 5.59
CA SER A 169 15.05 0.23 6.69
C SER A 169 15.28 -0.47 8.03
N ARG A 170 15.42 0.32 9.08
CA ARG A 170 15.57 -0.14 10.46
C ARG A 170 15.13 0.96 11.42
N GLU A 171 14.54 0.61 12.54
CA GLU A 171 14.47 1.44 13.73
C GLU A 171 15.73 1.12 14.58
N ARG A 172 16.78 1.91 14.52
CA ARG A 172 17.15 2.94 13.55
C ARG A 172 18.64 2.83 13.22
N TYR A 173 19.07 3.38 12.12
CA TYR A 173 20.50 3.62 11.89
C TYR A 173 20.96 4.78 12.76
N LYS A 174 22.07 4.58 13.49
CA LYS A 174 22.49 5.49 14.57
C LYS A 174 23.48 6.54 14.10
N SER A 175 24.04 6.38 12.90
CA SER A 175 25.03 7.30 12.36
C SER A 175 25.01 7.35 10.83
N GLN A 176 25.52 8.44 10.30
CA GLN A 176 25.80 8.61 8.88
C GLN A 176 26.67 7.46 8.32
N LYS A 177 27.70 7.06 9.08
CA LYS A 177 28.59 5.96 8.68
C LYS A 177 27.85 4.63 8.59
N GLU A 178 26.93 4.35 9.51
CA GLU A 178 26.18 3.10 9.54
C GLU A 178 25.26 3.01 8.32
N ILE A 179 24.44 4.02 8.05
CA ILE A 179 23.47 4.00 6.93
C ILE A 179 24.16 3.93 5.57
N VAL A 180 25.25 4.66 5.36
CA VAL A 180 26.06 4.58 4.12
C VAL A 180 26.68 3.19 3.97
N GLY A 181 27.18 2.62 5.07
CA GLY A 181 27.79 1.29 5.10
C GLY A 181 26.81 0.16 4.72
N VAL A 182 25.52 0.31 5.03
CA VAL A 182 24.47 -0.65 4.61
C VAL A 182 24.33 -0.66 3.09
N VAL A 183 24.21 0.50 2.47
CA VAL A 183 24.12 0.60 0.98
C VAL A 183 25.36 0.01 0.32
N GLN A 184 26.54 0.38 0.83
CA GLN A 184 27.81 -0.15 0.35
C GLN A 184 27.84 -1.69 0.43
N LYS A 185 27.38 -2.27 1.54
CA LYS A 185 27.37 -3.72 1.72
C LYS A 185 26.46 -4.43 0.74
N TYR A 186 25.27 -3.89 0.42
CA TYR A 186 24.41 -4.42 -0.62
C TYR A 186 25.08 -4.39 -1.99
N ARG A 187 25.79 -3.30 -2.33
CA ARG A 187 26.56 -3.22 -3.60
C ARG A 187 27.70 -4.23 -3.67
N GLU A 188 28.44 -4.43 -2.57
CA GLU A 188 29.50 -5.43 -2.47
C GLU A 188 28.98 -6.87 -2.65
N LEU A 189 27.80 -7.17 -2.11
CA LEU A 189 27.16 -8.47 -2.26
C LEU A 189 26.50 -8.67 -3.64
N GLY A 190 26.35 -7.60 -4.42
CA GLY A 190 25.62 -7.62 -5.68
C GLY A 190 24.13 -7.92 -5.51
N VAL A 191 23.54 -7.66 -4.33
CA VAL A 191 22.12 -7.82 -4.06
C VAL A 191 21.41 -6.50 -4.39
N PRO A 192 20.33 -6.52 -5.17
CA PRO A 192 19.65 -5.29 -5.58
C PRO A 192 19.09 -4.48 -4.42
N LEU A 193 19.22 -3.16 -4.54
CA LEU A 193 18.66 -2.18 -3.58
C LEU A 193 18.46 -0.84 -4.30
N ASP A 194 17.29 -0.24 -4.17
CA ASP A 194 17.02 1.13 -4.63
C ASP A 194 16.92 2.15 -3.50
N GLY A 195 16.35 1.79 -2.37
CA GLY A 195 16.06 2.73 -1.29
C GLY A 195 16.62 2.34 0.06
N ILE A 196 17.07 3.35 0.79
CA ILE A 196 17.41 3.26 2.21
C ILE A 196 16.62 4.32 2.98
N ILE A 197 16.31 4.05 4.24
CA ILE A 197 15.48 4.94 5.05
C ILE A 197 16.22 5.32 6.33
N GLN A 198 16.31 6.63 6.59
CA GLN A 198 16.76 7.16 7.87
C GLN A 198 15.56 7.40 8.77
N ASP A 199 15.51 6.68 9.88
CA ASP A 199 14.53 6.85 10.93
C ASP A 199 14.92 7.98 11.89
N TRP A 200 14.16 8.14 12.98
CA TRP A 200 14.22 9.23 13.95
C TRP A 200 15.59 9.42 14.64
N ARG A 201 15.73 10.47 15.48
CA ARG A 201 16.95 10.89 16.21
C ARG A 201 18.14 11.38 15.38
N TYR A 202 18.01 11.59 14.07
CA TYR A 202 19.01 12.40 13.36
C TYR A 202 19.01 13.86 13.85
N TRP A 203 17.95 14.29 14.54
CA TRP A 203 17.81 15.58 15.23
C TRP A 203 18.38 15.62 16.64
N GLY A 204 18.74 14.50 17.27
CA GLY A 204 19.27 14.43 18.64
C GLY A 204 18.22 14.01 19.68
N SER A 205 18.04 14.82 20.75
CA SER A 205 17.18 14.48 21.89
C SER A 205 15.69 14.60 21.59
N ASN A 206 14.83 14.13 22.50
CA ASN A 206 13.39 14.26 22.37
C ASN A 206 12.88 15.69 22.55
N TYR A 207 13.61 16.58 23.22
CA TYR A 207 13.31 18.01 23.25
C TYR A 207 13.45 18.66 21.86
N LEU A 208 14.24 18.02 20.98
CA LEU A 208 14.44 18.39 19.58
C LEU A 208 13.59 17.51 18.63
N TRP A 209 12.60 16.78 19.14
CA TRP A 209 11.80 15.85 18.38
C TRP A 209 11.30 16.49 17.08
N ASN A 210 11.55 15.82 15.96
CA ASN A 210 11.14 16.27 14.63
C ASN A 210 11.62 17.71 14.29
N ALA A 211 12.84 18.06 14.67
CA ALA A 211 13.41 19.39 14.36
C ALA A 211 13.50 19.68 12.86
N MET A 212 13.34 18.65 12.03
CA MET A 212 13.50 18.72 10.55
C MET A 212 14.88 19.28 10.18
N ASP A 213 15.89 18.88 10.94
CA ASP A 213 17.28 19.30 10.77
C ASP A 213 18.22 18.25 11.37
N PHE A 214 19.44 18.14 10.81
CA PHE A 214 20.46 17.22 11.31
C PHE A 214 21.23 17.87 12.46
N LEU A 215 20.76 17.68 13.68
CA LEU A 215 21.31 18.26 14.89
C LEU A 215 22.09 17.24 15.74
N ASN A 216 22.08 15.96 15.36
CA ASN A 216 22.85 14.91 16.01
C ASN A 216 24.27 14.86 15.41
N GLU A 217 25.29 14.90 16.26
CA GLU A 217 26.71 14.88 15.86
C GLU A 217 27.11 13.67 15.02
N GLU A 218 26.40 12.55 15.16
CA GLU A 218 26.59 11.33 14.35
C GLU A 218 26.18 11.51 12.88
N PHE A 219 25.48 12.60 12.56
CA PHE A 219 25.05 12.99 11.21
C PHE A 219 25.62 14.38 10.84
N SER A 220 26.89 14.61 11.12
CA SER A 220 27.54 15.92 11.05
C SER A 220 27.74 16.47 9.62
N ASP A 221 27.67 15.62 8.60
CA ASP A 221 27.77 16.01 7.20
C ASP A 221 26.69 15.35 6.35
N PRO A 222 25.43 15.81 6.49
CA PRO A 222 24.30 15.21 5.77
C PRO A 222 24.42 15.36 4.25
N LYS A 223 25.05 16.41 3.75
CA LYS A 223 25.29 16.59 2.32
C LYS A 223 26.19 15.49 1.77
N LYS A 224 27.30 15.21 2.44
CA LYS A 224 28.20 14.11 2.09
C LYS A 224 27.49 12.75 2.16
N MET A 225 26.64 12.53 3.17
CA MET A 225 25.82 11.32 3.27
C MET A 225 24.93 11.14 2.04
N MET A 226 24.24 12.19 1.57
CA MET A 226 23.44 12.15 0.34
C MET A 226 24.32 11.86 -0.89
N GLU A 227 25.44 12.56 -1.02
CA GLU A 227 26.37 12.34 -2.14
C GLU A 227 26.88 10.89 -2.20
N ASP A 228 27.21 10.30 -1.05
CA ASP A 228 27.67 8.91 -0.99
C ASP A 228 26.58 7.89 -1.35
N ILE A 229 25.36 8.08 -0.85
CA ILE A 229 24.22 7.20 -1.15
C ILE A 229 23.84 7.33 -2.64
N HIS A 230 23.68 8.55 -3.15
CA HIS A 230 23.38 8.80 -4.56
C HIS A 230 24.49 8.33 -5.49
N GLY A 231 25.75 8.48 -5.07
CA GLY A 231 26.93 7.96 -5.81
C GLY A 231 26.93 6.44 -5.99
N MET A 232 26.22 5.72 -5.10
CA MET A 232 25.98 4.28 -5.21
C MET A 232 24.65 3.95 -5.93
N ASN A 233 24.02 4.91 -6.59
CA ASN A 233 22.72 4.76 -7.27
C ASN A 233 21.62 4.22 -6.35
N ALA A 234 21.56 4.72 -5.12
CA ALA A 234 20.49 4.47 -4.18
C ALA A 234 19.80 5.80 -3.81
N HIS A 235 18.56 5.71 -3.38
CA HIS A 235 17.75 6.83 -2.92
C HIS A 235 17.54 6.77 -1.42
N ILE A 236 17.29 7.91 -0.79
CA ILE A 236 17.05 8.00 0.65
C ILE A 236 15.81 8.82 0.97
N ILE A 237 14.95 8.27 1.80
CA ILE A 237 13.88 9.01 2.46
C ILE A 237 14.14 9.10 3.96
N ILE A 238 13.51 10.05 4.63
CA ILE A 238 13.76 10.35 6.03
C ILE A 238 12.47 10.46 6.82
N SER A 239 12.50 9.98 8.06
CA SER A 239 11.38 10.04 9.01
C SER A 239 11.09 11.48 9.41
N ILE A 240 9.84 11.90 9.26
CA ILE A 240 9.27 13.15 9.75
C ILE A 240 7.94 12.85 10.46
N TRP A 241 7.62 13.66 11.46
CA TRP A 241 6.52 13.39 12.37
C TRP A 241 5.49 14.50 12.41
N SER A 242 4.33 14.22 12.99
CA SER A 242 3.29 15.23 13.23
C SER A 242 3.47 16.00 14.54
N ALA A 243 4.29 15.51 15.45
CA ALA A 243 4.61 16.19 16.71
C ALA A 243 5.97 16.88 16.67
N PHE A 244 6.12 17.95 17.42
CA PHE A 244 7.36 18.73 17.55
C PHE A 244 7.79 18.88 19.00
N GLY A 245 9.07 18.69 19.28
CA GLY A 245 9.68 18.94 20.60
C GLY A 245 9.81 20.44 20.89
N PRO A 246 9.74 20.85 22.18
CA PRO A 246 9.63 22.26 22.59
C PRO A 246 10.86 23.10 22.32
N HIS A 247 12.02 22.49 22.02
CA HIS A 247 13.24 23.22 21.68
C HIS A 247 13.46 23.41 20.18
N THR A 248 12.49 22.98 19.35
CA THR A 248 12.60 23.11 17.90
C THR A 248 12.10 24.46 17.40
N LYS A 249 12.67 24.93 16.28
CA LYS A 249 12.19 26.15 15.61
C LYS A 249 10.74 25.99 15.10
N PRO A 250 10.35 24.88 14.45
CA PRO A 250 8.95 24.66 14.08
C PRO A 250 7.98 24.79 15.25
N TYR A 251 8.28 24.17 16.41
CA TYR A 251 7.43 24.28 17.60
C TYR A 251 7.17 25.74 17.99
N HIS A 252 8.23 26.55 18.10
CA HIS A 252 8.10 27.96 18.51
C HIS A 252 7.29 28.78 17.53
N GLU A 253 7.41 28.51 16.23
CA GLU A 253 6.66 29.22 15.19
C GLU A 253 5.17 28.81 15.21
N LEU A 254 4.88 27.52 15.35
CA LEU A 254 3.52 26.98 15.46
C LEU A 254 2.82 27.43 16.74
N ASP A 255 3.52 27.43 17.88
CA ASP A 255 2.97 27.83 19.18
C ASP A 255 2.53 29.30 19.22
N LYS A 256 3.31 30.19 18.58
CA LYS A 256 2.93 31.61 18.42
C LYS A 256 1.59 31.80 17.71
N GLY A 257 1.21 30.88 16.82
CA GLY A 257 -0.05 30.91 16.09
C GLY A 257 -1.16 30.07 16.72
N ASN A 258 -0.96 29.52 17.91
CA ASN A 258 -1.86 28.54 18.55
C ASN A 258 -2.20 27.36 17.62
N MET A 259 -1.19 26.83 16.89
CA MET A 259 -1.32 25.76 15.92
C MET A 259 -0.75 24.42 16.43
N LEU A 260 -0.73 24.23 17.76
CA LEU A 260 -0.30 23.00 18.42
C LEU A 260 -1.44 22.49 19.34
N PHE A 261 -1.69 21.18 19.30
CA PHE A 261 -2.67 20.53 20.16
C PHE A 261 -2.11 20.26 21.56
N ASN A 262 -3.00 20.11 22.54
CA ASN A 262 -2.63 19.91 23.94
C ASN A 262 -2.79 18.48 24.44
N PHE A 263 -3.29 17.54 23.63
CA PHE A 263 -3.40 16.16 24.03
C PHE A 263 -2.02 15.47 24.01
N ARG A 264 -1.94 14.34 24.72
CA ARG A 264 -0.69 13.57 24.80
C ARG A 264 -0.37 12.90 23.48
N THR A 265 0.89 12.93 23.09
CA THR A 265 1.47 12.21 21.96
C THR A 265 2.70 11.43 22.41
N TRP A 266 3.04 10.37 21.73
CA TRP A 266 4.34 9.73 21.88
C TRP A 266 5.39 10.68 21.28
N PRO A 267 6.35 11.17 21.78
CA PRO A 267 7.24 11.01 22.89
C PRO A 267 6.87 11.83 24.15
N GLU A 268 5.73 12.45 24.23
CA GLU A 268 5.21 13.14 25.41
C GLU A 268 4.18 12.28 26.14
N SER A 269 4.51 11.04 26.48
CA SER A 269 3.54 10.10 27.04
C SER A 269 3.33 10.17 28.55
N GLY A 270 3.90 11.16 29.24
CA GLY A 270 3.58 11.49 30.62
C GLY A 270 4.55 10.95 31.66
N SER A 271 4.24 9.98 32.47
CA SER A 271 4.92 9.71 33.73
C SER A 271 6.11 8.75 33.65
N GLU A 272 6.25 7.98 32.59
CA GLU A 272 7.21 6.90 32.51
C GLU A 272 8.26 7.10 31.41
N LYS A 273 9.46 6.60 31.63
CA LYS A 273 10.53 6.65 30.63
C LYS A 273 10.32 5.56 29.60
N TRP A 274 9.62 5.87 28.54
CA TRP A 274 9.45 4.98 27.41
C TRP A 274 9.63 5.71 26.07
N PRO A 275 10.42 5.16 25.14
CA PRO A 275 11.34 4.04 25.38
C PRO A 275 12.50 4.40 26.29
N PRO A 276 13.21 3.42 26.86
CA PRO A 276 14.36 3.66 27.74
C PRO A 276 15.38 4.60 27.08
N ASN A 277 16.00 5.47 27.89
CA ASN A 277 16.97 6.48 27.43
C ASN A 277 16.43 7.64 26.59
N MET A 278 15.14 7.89 26.60
CA MET A 278 14.56 9.12 26.07
C MET A 278 14.52 10.22 27.13
N ASP A 279 14.63 11.47 26.68
CA ASP A 279 14.40 12.67 27.51
C ASP A 279 12.91 12.84 27.71
N TYR A 280 12.41 12.43 28.86
CA TYR A 280 10.98 12.16 29.01
C TYR A 280 10.43 12.66 30.35
N PRO A 281 9.25 13.29 30.41
CA PRO A 281 8.44 13.76 29.30
C PRO A 281 9.13 14.87 28.52
N SER A 282 9.00 14.85 27.19
CA SER A 282 9.70 15.81 26.33
C SER A 282 8.94 17.13 26.11
N GLY A 283 7.65 17.18 26.35
CA GLY A 283 6.80 18.32 26.05
C GLY A 283 6.46 18.46 24.57
N ALA A 284 6.64 17.41 23.76
CA ALA A 284 6.28 17.41 22.36
C ALA A 284 4.77 17.55 22.14
N ARG A 285 4.37 18.29 21.10
CA ARG A 285 2.97 18.55 20.76
C ARG A 285 2.72 18.37 19.27
N VAL A 286 1.56 17.82 18.94
CA VAL A 286 1.08 17.62 17.55
C VAL A 286 0.64 18.96 16.96
N TYR A 287 0.99 19.21 15.68
CA TYR A 287 0.57 20.42 14.99
C TYR A 287 -0.83 20.28 14.39
N ASP A 288 -1.54 21.40 14.27
CA ASP A 288 -2.85 21.47 13.61
C ASP A 288 -2.69 21.41 12.08
N ALA A 289 -2.68 20.21 11.51
CA ALA A 289 -2.57 20.03 10.05
C ALA A 289 -3.77 20.57 9.27
N TYR A 290 -4.91 20.84 9.92
CA TYR A 290 -6.05 21.48 9.27
C TYR A 290 -5.81 22.96 8.99
N HIS A 291 -4.89 23.58 9.73
CA HIS A 291 -4.57 25.00 9.59
C HIS A 291 -3.63 25.24 8.39
N PRO A 292 -4.04 26.02 7.37
CA PRO A 292 -3.19 26.25 6.17
C PRO A 292 -1.80 26.78 6.51
N GLN A 293 -1.70 27.78 7.40
CA GLN A 293 -0.42 28.35 7.79
C GLN A 293 0.47 27.33 8.54
N ALA A 294 -0.11 26.38 9.28
CA ALA A 294 0.66 25.32 9.93
C ALA A 294 1.30 24.39 8.89
N ARG A 295 0.58 24.07 7.80
CA ARG A 295 1.16 23.31 6.67
C ARG A 295 2.24 24.09 5.94
N ASP A 296 2.10 25.43 5.78
CA ASP A 296 3.15 26.29 5.22
C ASP A 296 4.43 26.25 6.06
N ILE A 297 4.29 26.34 7.40
CA ILE A 297 5.42 26.25 8.34
C ILE A 297 6.08 24.87 8.27
N TYR A 298 5.28 23.80 8.26
CA TYR A 298 5.76 22.44 8.16
C TYR A 298 6.61 22.24 6.89
N TRP A 299 6.09 22.65 5.74
CA TRP A 299 6.82 22.56 4.48
C TRP A 299 8.07 23.46 4.43
N LYS A 300 8.03 24.64 4.99
CA LYS A 300 9.17 25.55 5.04
C LYS A 300 10.42 24.85 5.58
N TYR A 301 10.30 24.20 6.73
CA TYR A 301 11.44 23.51 7.35
C TYR A 301 11.87 22.25 6.59
N LEU A 302 10.95 21.49 6.05
CA LEU A 302 11.27 20.37 5.17
C LEU A 302 12.08 20.81 3.95
N ASN A 303 11.63 21.87 3.30
CA ASN A 303 12.25 22.40 2.08
C ASN A 303 13.64 22.99 2.35
N GLU A 304 13.76 23.82 3.39
CA GLU A 304 14.99 24.54 3.70
C GLU A 304 16.10 23.63 4.23
N ASN A 305 15.77 22.63 5.05
CA ASN A 305 16.76 21.85 5.76
C ASN A 305 16.98 20.43 5.20
N LEU A 306 15.90 19.74 4.81
CA LEU A 306 16.00 18.33 4.39
C LEU A 306 16.01 18.17 2.87
N ARG A 307 15.09 18.81 2.14
CA ARG A 307 15.09 18.74 0.67
C ARG A 307 16.36 19.38 0.08
N SER A 308 16.82 20.48 0.65
CA SER A 308 18.01 21.22 0.18
C SER A 308 19.30 20.42 0.26
N VAL A 309 19.41 19.44 1.15
CA VAL A 309 20.59 18.56 1.26
C VAL A 309 20.50 17.32 0.37
N GLY A 310 19.34 17.06 -0.29
CA GLY A 310 19.20 16.00 -1.28
C GLY A 310 18.33 14.83 -0.88
N ILE A 311 17.51 14.93 0.16
CA ILE A 311 16.51 13.90 0.52
C ILE A 311 15.54 13.68 -0.67
N ASP A 312 15.27 12.42 -1.01
CA ASP A 312 14.49 12.04 -2.20
C ASP A 312 12.99 11.91 -1.93
N GLY A 313 12.58 11.75 -0.67
CA GLY A 313 11.17 11.59 -0.29
C GLY A 313 10.99 11.59 1.22
N TRP A 314 9.76 11.35 1.66
CA TRP A 314 9.36 11.55 3.04
C TRP A 314 8.77 10.27 3.63
N TRP A 315 9.19 9.92 4.85
CA TRP A 315 8.49 8.96 5.68
C TRP A 315 7.72 9.72 6.75
N MET A 316 6.44 9.94 6.50
CA MET A 316 5.54 10.67 7.38
C MET A 316 4.94 9.71 8.40
N ASP A 317 5.61 9.61 9.54
CA ASP A 317 5.18 8.80 10.67
C ASP A 317 4.17 9.54 11.55
N SER A 318 3.38 8.81 12.34
CA SER A 318 2.43 9.39 13.29
C SER A 318 1.39 10.33 12.65
N THR A 319 0.84 9.94 11.51
CA THR A 319 -0.11 10.77 10.73
C THR A 319 -1.59 10.50 11.05
N GLU A 320 -1.92 9.74 12.09
CA GLU A 320 -3.29 9.50 12.59
C GLU A 320 -3.99 10.76 13.14
N PRO A 321 -3.40 11.70 13.91
CA PRO A 321 -2.08 11.75 14.52
C PRO A 321 -1.92 10.83 15.74
N ASP A 322 -0.67 10.61 16.18
CA ASP A 322 -0.36 9.84 17.39
C ASP A 322 -1.02 10.49 18.61
N HIS A 323 -2.02 9.83 19.14
CA HIS A 323 -2.83 10.27 20.25
C HIS A 323 -2.73 9.25 21.37
N PHE A 324 -1.76 9.47 22.25
CA PHE A 324 -1.33 8.50 23.26
C PHE A 324 -2.20 8.58 24.52
N HIS A 325 -2.77 7.45 24.93
CA HIS A 325 -3.72 7.38 26.05
C HIS A 325 -4.86 8.42 25.97
N PRO A 326 -5.67 8.40 24.89
CA PRO A 326 -6.72 9.39 24.67
C PRO A 326 -7.75 9.40 25.81
N ILE A 327 -8.14 10.58 26.22
CA ILE A 327 -9.26 10.81 27.13
C ILE A 327 -10.39 11.53 26.38
N PRO A 328 -11.66 11.45 26.85
CA PRO A 328 -12.80 12.06 26.14
C PRO A 328 -12.63 13.56 25.86
N GLU A 329 -12.01 14.30 26.76
CA GLU A 329 -11.80 15.73 26.66
C GLU A 329 -10.82 16.12 25.53
N ASP A 330 -9.92 15.23 25.15
CA ASP A 330 -8.98 15.45 24.05
C ASP A 330 -9.71 15.67 22.71
N PHE A 331 -10.86 15.03 22.55
CA PHE A 331 -11.68 15.16 21.35
C PHE A 331 -12.36 16.51 21.21
N ASP A 332 -12.49 17.29 22.33
CA ASP A 332 -13.00 18.65 22.33
C ASP A 332 -11.92 19.68 21.95
N THR A 333 -10.67 19.27 21.74
CA THR A 333 -9.57 20.14 21.32
C THR A 333 -9.96 20.94 20.08
N PRO A 334 -9.85 22.29 20.10
CA PRO A 334 -10.16 23.10 18.94
C PRO A 334 -9.11 22.89 17.84
N THR A 335 -9.58 22.77 16.62
CA THR A 335 -8.78 22.78 15.39
C THR A 335 -9.22 23.91 14.49
N TYR A 336 -8.49 24.16 13.41
CA TYR A 336 -8.88 25.18 12.41
C TYR A 336 -10.27 24.88 11.79
N LEU A 337 -10.71 23.62 11.74
CA LEU A 337 -11.98 23.21 11.11
C LEU A 337 -13.07 22.79 12.11
N GLY A 338 -12.94 23.12 13.40
CA GLY A 338 -13.89 22.76 14.44
C GLY A 338 -13.25 21.92 15.55
N SER A 339 -14.03 21.09 16.25
CA SER A 339 -13.48 20.19 17.26
C SER A 339 -12.62 19.10 16.61
N PHE A 340 -11.65 18.58 17.36
CA PHE A 340 -10.86 17.43 16.91
C PHE A 340 -11.76 16.19 16.67
N ARG A 341 -12.83 16.02 17.47
CA ARG A 341 -13.85 14.99 17.25
C ARG A 341 -14.46 15.07 15.85
N LYS A 342 -14.85 16.28 15.42
CA LYS A 342 -15.52 16.49 14.12
C LYS A 342 -14.66 16.08 12.93
N VAL A 343 -13.32 16.22 13.02
CA VAL A 343 -12.40 16.10 11.87
C VAL A 343 -11.33 15.01 12.03
N ARG A 344 -11.34 14.29 13.14
CA ARG A 344 -10.29 13.36 13.58
C ARG A 344 -9.74 12.44 12.48
N ASN A 345 -10.62 11.79 11.74
CA ASN A 345 -10.21 10.78 10.76
C ASN A 345 -9.59 11.36 9.48
N ALA A 346 -9.79 12.65 9.21
CA ALA A 346 -9.22 13.32 8.03
C ALA A 346 -7.82 13.91 8.28
N TYR A 347 -7.25 13.78 9.48
CA TYR A 347 -5.93 14.33 9.78
C TYR A 347 -4.84 13.86 8.80
N PRO A 348 -4.71 12.54 8.48
CA PRO A 348 -3.69 12.09 7.53
C PRO A 348 -3.84 12.72 6.16
N LEU A 349 -5.07 12.89 5.68
CA LEU A 349 -5.35 13.53 4.40
C LEU A 349 -4.82 14.98 4.34
N MET A 350 -4.96 15.72 5.44
CA MET A 350 -4.51 17.12 5.53
C MET A 350 -2.99 17.22 5.69
N SER A 351 -2.41 16.37 6.54
CA SER A 351 -0.98 16.34 6.80
C SER A 351 -0.19 15.94 5.55
N VAL A 352 -0.53 14.81 4.95
CA VAL A 352 0.14 14.28 3.75
C VAL A 352 -0.12 15.16 2.53
N GLY A 353 -1.36 15.62 2.36
CA GLY A 353 -1.72 16.54 1.28
C GLY A 353 -0.96 17.85 1.35
N GLY A 354 -0.72 18.38 2.55
CA GLY A 354 0.09 19.58 2.74
C GLY A 354 1.51 19.44 2.20
N VAL A 355 2.18 18.31 2.48
CA VAL A 355 3.54 18.06 1.95
C VAL A 355 3.52 17.87 0.44
N TYR A 356 2.58 17.09 -0.08
CA TYR A 356 2.48 16.85 -1.52
C TYR A 356 2.26 18.14 -2.31
N ASP A 357 1.26 18.93 -1.94
CA ASP A 357 0.86 20.15 -2.66
C ASP A 357 1.99 21.19 -2.68
N HIS A 358 2.67 21.38 -1.54
CA HIS A 358 3.79 22.31 -1.46
C HIS A 358 4.99 21.85 -2.29
N GLN A 359 5.34 20.56 -2.27
CA GLN A 359 6.45 20.06 -3.08
C GLN A 359 6.13 20.16 -4.58
N ARG A 360 4.90 19.84 -4.98
CA ARG A 360 4.44 20.02 -6.37
C ARG A 360 4.53 21.48 -6.84
N ALA A 361 4.23 22.43 -5.96
CA ALA A 361 4.34 23.85 -6.26
C ALA A 361 5.80 24.31 -6.46
N VAL A 362 6.77 23.62 -5.83
CA VAL A 362 8.20 23.97 -5.94
C VAL A 362 8.85 23.39 -7.19
N THR A 363 8.50 22.15 -7.56
CA THR A 363 9.16 21.45 -8.68
C THR A 363 8.27 20.41 -9.34
N SER A 364 8.46 20.23 -10.65
CA SER A 364 7.94 19.12 -11.43
C SER A 364 9.05 18.18 -11.94
N ASP A 365 10.29 18.42 -11.58
CA ASP A 365 11.45 17.67 -12.07
C ASP A 365 11.62 16.33 -11.35
N LYS A 366 11.03 16.20 -10.16
CA LYS A 366 10.99 14.97 -9.38
C LYS A 366 9.57 14.68 -8.89
N ARG A 367 9.15 13.42 -8.99
CA ARG A 367 7.88 12.95 -8.42
C ARG A 367 7.96 12.94 -6.90
N VAL A 368 6.88 13.40 -6.27
CA VAL A 368 6.73 13.31 -4.81
C VAL A 368 6.55 11.85 -4.43
N PHE A 369 7.32 11.39 -3.46
CA PHE A 369 7.14 10.11 -2.82
C PHE A 369 6.99 10.28 -1.31
N ILE A 370 5.90 9.75 -0.77
CA ILE A 370 5.59 9.77 0.64
C ILE A 370 5.28 8.35 1.08
N LEU A 371 5.92 7.91 2.17
CA LEU A 371 5.52 6.75 2.95
C LEU A 371 4.80 7.27 4.20
N THR A 372 3.57 6.85 4.46
CA THR A 372 2.77 7.37 5.58
C THR A 372 2.13 6.27 6.39
N ARG A 373 2.00 6.47 7.73
CA ARG A 373 1.42 5.47 8.62
C ARG A 373 -0.11 5.44 8.56
N SER A 374 -0.75 6.54 8.24
CA SER A 374 -2.20 6.63 8.21
C SER A 374 -2.74 7.23 6.92
N ALA A 375 -3.99 6.91 6.61
CA ALA A 375 -4.68 7.36 5.41
C ALA A 375 -6.17 7.59 5.65
N PHE A 376 -6.76 8.45 4.82
CA PHE A 376 -8.20 8.64 4.70
C PHE A 376 -8.62 8.67 3.23
N ALA A 377 -9.93 8.61 2.96
CA ALA A 377 -10.47 8.63 1.61
C ALA A 377 -9.90 9.79 0.77
N GLY A 378 -9.33 9.47 -0.38
CA GLY A 378 -8.69 10.46 -1.24
C GLY A 378 -7.16 10.57 -1.08
N GLN A 379 -6.56 9.86 -0.14
CA GLN A 379 -5.10 9.88 0.08
C GLN A 379 -4.30 9.46 -1.15
N GLN A 380 -4.85 8.63 -2.03
CA GLN A 380 -4.19 8.15 -3.24
C GLN A 380 -3.70 9.26 -4.17
N ARG A 381 -4.30 10.46 -4.11
CA ARG A 381 -3.93 11.60 -4.97
C ARG A 381 -2.64 12.30 -4.57
N TYR A 382 -2.09 11.98 -3.39
CA TYR A 382 -0.97 12.70 -2.80
C TYR A 382 0.38 11.96 -2.87
N GLY A 383 0.56 11.05 -3.84
CA GLY A 383 1.84 10.37 -4.02
C GLY A 383 2.28 9.57 -2.79
N ALA A 384 1.31 9.02 -2.06
CA ALA A 384 1.53 8.34 -0.79
C ALA A 384 1.35 6.84 -0.88
N ASN A 385 2.31 6.10 -0.31
CA ASN A 385 2.21 4.69 0.03
C ASN A 385 1.95 4.57 1.53
N THR A 386 0.99 3.76 1.93
CA THR A 386 0.60 3.57 3.34
C THR A 386 1.10 2.21 3.84
N TRP A 387 1.65 2.16 5.07
CA TRP A 387 2.01 0.89 5.70
C TRP A 387 1.14 0.61 6.93
N THR A 388 1.18 -0.63 7.40
CA THR A 388 0.28 -1.14 8.45
C THR A 388 0.72 -0.83 9.88
N GLY A 389 1.60 0.15 10.07
CA GLY A 389 2.07 0.57 11.40
C GLY A 389 2.99 -0.44 12.08
N ASP A 390 3.05 -0.37 13.41
CA ASP A 390 4.02 -1.07 14.26
C ASP A 390 3.51 -2.49 14.62
N ILE A 391 3.29 -3.32 13.60
CA ILE A 391 2.78 -4.68 13.76
C ILE A 391 3.79 -5.61 14.45
N THR A 392 3.29 -6.55 15.25
CA THR A 392 4.12 -7.57 15.88
C THR A 392 4.48 -8.68 14.91
N ALA A 393 5.73 -9.13 14.92
CA ALA A 393 6.18 -10.26 14.16
C ALA A 393 5.51 -11.56 14.66
N SER A 394 4.67 -12.17 13.84
CA SER A 394 4.09 -13.49 14.05
C SER A 394 3.47 -14.02 12.76
N TRP A 395 3.26 -15.32 12.68
CA TRP A 395 2.57 -15.96 11.56
C TRP A 395 1.12 -15.49 11.41
N GLU A 396 0.42 -15.34 12.54
CA GLU A 396 -0.94 -14.81 12.55
C GLU A 396 -1.02 -13.38 11.99
N VAL A 397 -0.07 -12.53 12.39
CA VAL A 397 -0.02 -11.14 11.90
C VAL A 397 0.33 -11.10 10.42
N LEU A 398 1.28 -11.93 9.94
CA LEU A 398 1.57 -12.05 8.51
C LEU A 398 0.31 -12.41 7.72
N GLU A 399 -0.47 -13.39 8.17
CA GLU A 399 -1.71 -13.79 7.50
C GLU A 399 -2.74 -12.65 7.45
N LYS A 400 -2.88 -11.88 8.54
CA LYS A 400 -3.79 -10.72 8.63
C LYS A 400 -3.40 -9.57 7.70
N GLN A 401 -2.11 -9.44 7.33
CA GLN A 401 -1.68 -8.38 6.42
C GLN A 401 -2.28 -8.54 5.02
N ILE A 402 -2.53 -9.75 4.57
CA ILE A 402 -3.06 -9.99 3.22
C ILE A 402 -4.45 -9.38 3.07
N PRO A 403 -5.48 -9.75 3.85
CA PRO A 403 -6.80 -9.13 3.72
C PRO A 403 -6.81 -7.64 4.12
N ALA A 404 -5.91 -7.19 4.99
CA ALA A 404 -5.76 -5.77 5.29
C ALA A 404 -5.38 -4.96 4.04
N GLY A 405 -4.35 -5.38 3.31
CA GLY A 405 -3.93 -4.72 2.05
C GLY A 405 -4.98 -4.84 0.95
N LEU A 406 -5.69 -5.96 0.85
CA LEU A 406 -6.74 -6.16 -0.15
C LEU A 406 -7.95 -5.26 0.09
N ASN A 407 -8.43 -5.16 1.32
CA ASN A 407 -9.54 -4.27 1.68
C ASN A 407 -9.16 -2.78 1.51
N PHE A 408 -7.92 -2.42 1.84
CA PHE A 408 -7.40 -1.08 1.62
C PHE A 408 -7.36 -0.70 0.13
N SER A 409 -6.87 -1.61 -0.72
CA SER A 409 -6.87 -1.45 -2.17
C SER A 409 -8.29 -1.26 -2.73
N LEU A 410 -9.26 -2.03 -2.24
CA LEU A 410 -10.68 -1.93 -2.63
C LEU A 410 -11.33 -0.60 -2.25
N CYS A 411 -10.76 0.15 -1.27
CA CYS A 411 -11.17 1.53 -0.97
C CYS A 411 -10.66 2.58 -1.98
N GLY A 412 -9.94 2.16 -3.03
CA GLY A 412 -9.40 3.05 -4.06
C GLY A 412 -7.97 3.53 -3.83
N ILE A 413 -7.31 3.11 -2.74
CA ILE A 413 -5.93 3.48 -2.39
C ILE A 413 -4.99 2.32 -2.73
N PRO A 414 -4.22 2.40 -3.84
CA PRO A 414 -3.55 1.24 -4.43
C PRO A 414 -2.15 0.97 -3.87
N HIS A 415 -1.48 1.98 -3.27
CA HIS A 415 -0.11 1.86 -2.80
C HIS A 415 -0.08 1.53 -1.30
N TRP A 416 0.47 0.36 -1.00
CA TRP A 416 0.43 -0.21 0.33
C TRP A 416 1.62 -1.16 0.57
N ASN A 417 2.01 -1.34 1.83
CA ASN A 417 2.91 -2.40 2.30
C ASN A 417 2.68 -2.71 3.78
N SER A 418 3.26 -3.81 4.24
CA SER A 418 3.53 -4.07 5.66
C SER A 418 5.03 -4.07 5.91
N ASP A 419 5.45 -3.90 7.17
CA ASP A 419 6.84 -4.09 7.56
C ASP A 419 7.25 -5.54 7.37
N ILE A 420 8.16 -5.81 6.43
CA ILE A 420 8.65 -7.17 6.19
C ILE A 420 9.41 -7.65 7.42
N GLY A 421 8.93 -8.75 8.01
CA GLY A 421 9.45 -9.32 9.24
C GLY A 421 8.72 -8.85 10.51
N GLY A 422 7.69 -8.01 10.40
CA GLY A 422 6.99 -7.36 11.50
C GLY A 422 7.83 -6.28 12.17
N PHE A 423 7.23 -5.30 12.84
CA PHE A 423 7.98 -4.24 13.53
C PHE A 423 8.53 -4.73 14.87
N PHE A 424 7.67 -5.18 15.81
CA PHE A 424 8.08 -5.67 17.12
C PHE A 424 8.42 -7.16 17.12
N LEU A 425 9.53 -7.54 17.77
CA LEU A 425 9.98 -8.93 17.94
C LEU A 425 9.60 -9.54 19.29
N TRP A 426 8.56 -9.09 19.95
CA TRP A 426 8.18 -9.54 21.31
C TRP A 426 7.99 -11.05 21.43
N GLN A 427 7.57 -11.74 20.37
CA GLN A 427 7.42 -13.19 20.34
C GLN A 427 8.72 -13.96 20.03
N TYR A 428 9.78 -13.24 19.69
CA TYR A 428 11.08 -13.78 19.29
C TYR A 428 12.24 -13.18 20.10
N PRO A 429 12.35 -13.52 21.40
CA PRO A 429 13.40 -12.95 22.27
C PRO A 429 14.82 -13.30 21.81
N LEU A 430 15.00 -14.39 21.05
CA LEU A 430 16.28 -14.77 20.45
C LEU A 430 16.55 -14.05 19.11
N MET A 431 15.60 -13.24 18.63
CA MET A 431 15.73 -12.45 17.41
C MET A 431 16.16 -13.30 16.20
N LEU A 432 17.30 -12.96 15.57
CA LEU A 432 17.83 -13.67 14.38
C LEU A 432 18.40 -15.06 14.69
N ASP A 433 18.62 -15.40 15.94
CA ASP A 433 19.03 -16.74 16.39
C ASP A 433 17.82 -17.67 16.54
N ASP A 434 16.57 -17.15 16.41
CA ASP A 434 15.36 -17.97 16.43
C ASP A 434 15.06 -18.50 15.01
N PRO A 435 15.10 -19.83 14.78
CA PRO A 435 14.82 -20.43 13.48
C PRO A 435 13.43 -20.09 12.94
N ASP A 436 12.43 -19.98 13.82
CA ASP A 436 11.05 -19.65 13.43
C ASP A 436 10.96 -18.22 12.90
N TYR A 437 11.64 -17.26 13.54
CA TYR A 437 11.70 -15.89 13.01
C TYR A 437 12.41 -15.82 11.66
N ARG A 438 13.47 -16.60 11.45
CA ARG A 438 14.19 -16.65 10.18
C ARG A 438 13.31 -17.19 9.05
N GLU A 439 12.53 -18.25 9.31
CA GLU A 439 11.53 -18.78 8.38
C GLU A 439 10.42 -17.76 8.12
N LEU A 440 9.86 -17.15 9.17
CA LEU A 440 8.83 -16.12 9.08
C LEU A 440 9.31 -14.93 8.21
N TYR A 441 10.53 -14.46 8.43
CA TYR A 441 11.11 -13.37 7.63
C TYR A 441 11.24 -13.76 6.16
N ALA A 442 11.74 -14.96 5.85
CA ALA A 442 11.86 -15.45 4.48
C ALA A 442 10.48 -15.53 3.80
N ARG A 443 9.43 -15.97 4.50
CA ARG A 443 8.06 -15.98 3.96
C ARG A 443 7.48 -14.57 3.81
N TRP A 444 7.83 -13.66 4.70
CA TRP A 444 7.38 -12.26 4.61
C TRP A 444 8.05 -11.50 3.45
N ILE A 445 9.33 -11.75 3.18
CA ILE A 445 10.03 -11.23 1.99
C ILE A 445 9.36 -11.72 0.69
N GLN A 446 8.93 -12.97 0.65
CA GLN A 446 8.20 -13.55 -0.47
C GLN A 446 6.87 -12.82 -0.70
N PHE A 447 6.09 -12.60 0.35
CA PHE A 447 4.88 -11.79 0.29
C PHE A 447 5.17 -10.34 -0.11
N GLY A 448 6.18 -9.71 0.49
CA GLY A 448 6.58 -8.33 0.20
C GLY A 448 7.00 -8.10 -1.25
N THR A 449 7.49 -9.13 -1.94
CA THR A 449 7.81 -9.07 -3.38
C THR A 449 6.58 -8.73 -4.23
N PHE A 450 5.40 -9.12 -3.77
CA PHE A 450 4.11 -8.89 -4.44
C PHE A 450 3.22 -7.89 -3.68
N CYS A 451 3.86 -6.94 -3.01
CA CYS A 451 3.23 -5.71 -2.49
C CYS A 451 3.65 -4.52 -3.36
N PRO A 452 2.87 -3.43 -3.41
CA PRO A 452 3.25 -2.23 -4.16
C PRO A 452 4.61 -1.66 -3.75
N MET A 453 4.94 -1.62 -2.46
CA MET A 453 6.26 -1.29 -1.93
C MET A 453 6.87 -2.51 -1.24
N MET A 454 8.14 -2.81 -1.52
CA MET A 454 8.89 -3.91 -0.91
C MET A 454 9.91 -3.36 0.08
N ARG A 455 9.51 -3.20 1.36
CA ARG A 455 10.32 -2.58 2.42
C ARG A 455 10.54 -3.54 3.59
N SER A 456 11.81 -3.84 3.88
CA SER A 456 12.21 -4.45 5.15
C SER A 456 12.33 -3.37 6.22
N HIS A 457 11.66 -3.54 7.37
CA HIS A 457 11.71 -2.60 8.49
C HIS A 457 11.36 -3.27 9.81
N GLY A 458 11.89 -2.75 10.91
CA GLY A 458 11.48 -3.10 12.26
C GLY A 458 12.51 -2.73 13.32
N GLU A 459 12.11 -2.87 14.57
CA GLU A 459 12.95 -2.63 15.75
C GLU A 459 13.61 -3.93 16.24
N GLY A 460 14.51 -3.82 17.17
CA GLY A 460 15.19 -4.92 17.85
C GLY A 460 16.37 -5.48 17.05
N ALA A 461 16.10 -6.34 16.06
CA ALA A 461 17.16 -6.97 15.26
C ALA A 461 17.40 -6.25 13.93
N PRO A 462 18.66 -6.15 13.47
CA PRO A 462 18.96 -5.73 12.11
C PRO A 462 18.44 -6.78 11.09
N ARG A 463 17.87 -6.32 9.97
CA ARG A 463 17.22 -7.20 8.97
C ARG A 463 17.80 -7.07 7.58
N GLU A 464 19.01 -6.56 7.46
CA GLU A 464 19.78 -6.57 6.24
C GLU A 464 20.06 -8.04 5.84
N ILE A 465 20.04 -8.34 4.53
CA ILE A 465 20.15 -9.72 4.04
C ILE A 465 21.33 -10.50 4.62
N TYR A 466 22.48 -9.83 4.82
CA TYR A 466 23.70 -10.44 5.36
C TYR A 466 23.64 -10.78 6.86
N GLN A 467 22.58 -10.36 7.55
CA GLN A 467 22.29 -10.79 8.93
C GLN A 467 21.62 -12.17 8.98
N PHE A 468 21.07 -12.64 7.86
CA PHE A 468 20.45 -13.95 7.74
C PHE A 468 21.39 -15.04 7.22
N GLY A 469 22.70 -14.76 7.19
CA GLY A 469 23.72 -15.69 6.73
C GLY A 469 24.45 -15.23 5.47
N LYS A 470 24.83 -16.17 4.63
CA LYS A 470 25.61 -15.95 3.41
C LYS A 470 25.09 -16.79 2.24
N LYS A 471 25.53 -16.47 1.04
CA LYS A 471 25.19 -17.21 -0.18
C LYS A 471 25.51 -18.70 -0.03
N GLY A 472 24.55 -19.53 -0.41
CA GLY A 472 24.58 -20.99 -0.26
C GLY A 472 23.82 -21.50 0.97
N GLU A 473 23.37 -20.62 1.86
CA GLU A 473 22.51 -20.96 2.99
C GLU A 473 21.02 -20.78 2.62
N PRO A 474 20.12 -21.72 2.98
CA PRO A 474 18.75 -21.76 2.48
C PRO A 474 17.95 -20.48 2.69
N ILE A 475 18.02 -19.88 3.87
CA ILE A 475 17.28 -18.64 4.20
C ILE A 475 17.83 -17.45 3.42
N TYR A 476 19.17 -17.29 3.38
CA TYR A 476 19.79 -16.21 2.60
C TYR A 476 19.44 -16.31 1.11
N ASP A 477 19.59 -17.52 0.53
CA ASP A 477 19.31 -17.74 -0.89
C ASP A 477 17.83 -17.51 -1.23
N ALA A 478 16.92 -17.88 -0.33
CA ALA A 478 15.51 -17.59 -0.49
C ALA A 478 15.25 -16.08 -0.51
N ILE A 479 15.83 -15.31 0.41
CA ILE A 479 15.69 -13.85 0.46
C ILE A 479 16.25 -13.21 -0.82
N GLU A 480 17.48 -13.57 -1.22
CA GLU A 480 18.11 -13.03 -2.43
C GLU A 480 17.28 -13.32 -3.69
N LYS A 481 16.74 -14.54 -3.83
CA LYS A 481 15.90 -14.96 -4.95
C LYS A 481 14.70 -14.03 -5.15
N TYR A 482 14.02 -13.66 -4.06
CA TYR A 482 12.82 -12.82 -4.15
C TYR A 482 13.13 -11.34 -4.32
N ILE A 483 14.23 -10.84 -3.78
CA ILE A 483 14.72 -9.51 -4.12
C ILE A 483 15.02 -9.43 -5.63
N ARG A 484 15.75 -10.39 -6.18
CA ARG A 484 16.05 -10.44 -7.63
C ARG A 484 14.79 -10.60 -8.49
N LEU A 485 13.84 -11.43 -8.05
CA LEU A 485 12.55 -11.59 -8.73
C LEU A 485 11.80 -10.26 -8.82
N ARG A 486 11.80 -9.44 -7.74
CA ARG A 486 11.20 -8.11 -7.74
C ARG A 486 11.74 -7.25 -8.89
N TYR A 487 13.05 -7.26 -9.08
CA TYR A 487 13.70 -6.47 -10.14
C TYR A 487 13.43 -7.02 -11.54
N SER A 488 13.37 -8.33 -11.70
CA SER A 488 13.01 -8.94 -12.98
C SER A 488 11.56 -8.62 -13.39
N LEU A 489 10.68 -8.38 -12.43
CA LEU A 489 9.27 -8.01 -12.65
C LEU A 489 9.05 -6.48 -12.79
N LEU A 490 10.06 -5.64 -12.68
CA LEU A 490 9.88 -4.18 -12.76
C LEU A 490 9.16 -3.70 -14.03
N PRO A 491 9.41 -4.24 -15.24
CA PRO A 491 8.63 -3.83 -16.41
C PRO A 491 7.14 -4.12 -16.27
N TYR A 492 6.76 -5.22 -15.65
CA TYR A 492 5.39 -5.57 -15.33
C TYR A 492 4.81 -4.67 -14.22
N ILE A 493 5.57 -4.46 -13.13
CA ILE A 493 5.15 -3.66 -11.97
C ILE A 493 4.96 -2.19 -12.38
N TYR A 494 5.90 -1.62 -13.13
CA TYR A 494 5.82 -0.22 -13.55
C TYR A 494 4.70 0.01 -14.57
N THR A 495 4.45 -0.95 -15.44
CA THR A 495 3.27 -0.94 -16.32
C THR A 495 1.98 -1.05 -15.52
N THR A 496 1.95 -1.88 -14.47
CA THR A 496 0.79 -1.95 -13.56
C THR A 496 0.57 -0.61 -12.84
N ALA A 497 1.65 0.10 -12.44
CA ALA A 497 1.56 1.44 -11.89
C ALA A 497 0.89 2.42 -12.86
N TRP A 498 1.25 2.37 -14.13
CA TRP A 498 0.60 3.16 -15.16
C TRP A 498 -0.88 2.78 -15.35
N GLU A 499 -1.22 1.48 -15.33
CA GLU A 499 -2.61 1.02 -15.37
C GLU A 499 -3.42 1.54 -14.17
N VAL A 500 -2.82 1.63 -13.00
CA VAL A 500 -3.43 2.24 -11.81
C VAL A 500 -3.72 3.72 -12.05
N THR A 501 -2.77 4.47 -12.60
CA THR A 501 -2.90 5.91 -12.85
C THR A 501 -3.84 6.21 -14.02
N ALA A 502 -3.69 5.52 -15.13
CA ALA A 502 -4.41 5.83 -16.38
C ALA A 502 -5.78 5.12 -16.50
N ASN A 503 -5.87 3.89 -15.98
CA ASN A 503 -7.03 3.01 -16.18
C ASN A 503 -7.72 2.60 -14.88
N GLN A 504 -7.38 3.23 -13.75
CA GLN A 504 -8.00 3.01 -12.44
C GLN A 504 -7.88 1.56 -11.92
N SER A 505 -6.84 0.84 -12.31
CA SER A 505 -6.55 -0.51 -11.86
C SER A 505 -6.01 -0.55 -10.41
N SER A 506 -5.61 -1.71 -9.93
CA SER A 506 -5.01 -1.92 -8.62
C SER A 506 -3.87 -2.92 -8.70
N PHE A 507 -2.86 -2.79 -7.80
CA PHE A 507 -1.75 -3.74 -7.71
C PHE A 507 -2.19 -5.03 -7.02
N MET A 508 -2.61 -4.92 -5.75
CA MET A 508 -3.14 -6.04 -4.98
C MET A 508 -4.65 -6.11 -5.20
N ARG A 509 -5.10 -7.23 -5.74
CA ARG A 509 -6.48 -7.42 -6.17
C ARG A 509 -7.08 -8.62 -5.45
N ALA A 510 -8.09 -8.40 -4.64
CA ALA A 510 -8.86 -9.49 -4.06
C ALA A 510 -9.39 -10.42 -5.17
N LEU A 511 -9.43 -11.72 -4.95
CA LEU A 511 -9.91 -12.65 -5.98
C LEU A 511 -11.35 -12.32 -6.43
N ALA A 512 -12.16 -11.77 -5.54
CA ALA A 512 -13.51 -11.30 -5.87
C ALA A 512 -13.55 -10.14 -6.87
N MET A 513 -12.45 -9.39 -7.07
CA MET A 513 -12.40 -8.33 -8.09
C MET A 513 -12.42 -8.90 -9.51
N ASP A 514 -11.65 -9.96 -9.73
CA ASP A 514 -11.49 -10.57 -11.06
C ASP A 514 -12.40 -11.79 -11.28
N PHE A 515 -12.87 -12.43 -10.20
CA PHE A 515 -13.62 -13.69 -10.23
C PHE A 515 -14.91 -13.62 -9.38
N ALA A 516 -15.62 -12.49 -9.38
CA ALA A 516 -16.85 -12.30 -8.58
C ALA A 516 -17.92 -13.37 -8.84
N HIS A 517 -17.94 -13.97 -10.04
CA HIS A 517 -18.83 -15.07 -10.42
C HIS A 517 -18.53 -16.41 -9.72
N ASP A 518 -17.34 -16.53 -9.12
CA ASP A 518 -16.93 -17.72 -8.37
C ASP A 518 -17.13 -17.50 -6.87
N ARG A 519 -18.22 -17.99 -6.31
CA ARG A 519 -18.52 -17.83 -4.88
C ARG A 519 -17.43 -18.38 -3.95
N ASN A 520 -16.62 -19.34 -4.41
CA ASN A 520 -15.55 -19.90 -3.59
C ASN A 520 -14.47 -18.87 -3.22
N VAL A 521 -14.29 -17.82 -4.05
CA VAL A 521 -13.23 -16.82 -3.81
C VAL A 521 -13.67 -15.68 -2.90
N TRP A 522 -14.96 -15.51 -2.61
CA TRP A 522 -15.46 -14.32 -1.90
C TRP A 522 -14.86 -14.11 -0.51
N ASN A 523 -14.47 -15.20 0.16
CA ASN A 523 -13.89 -15.17 1.51
C ASN A 523 -12.43 -15.66 1.56
N ILE A 524 -11.79 -15.92 0.42
CA ILE A 524 -10.38 -16.28 0.41
C ILE A 524 -9.56 -15.05 0.83
N HIS A 525 -8.86 -15.15 1.96
CA HIS A 525 -8.12 -14.06 2.58
C HIS A 525 -6.60 -14.17 2.41
N ASN A 526 -6.09 -15.31 1.95
CA ASN A 526 -4.66 -15.63 1.86
C ASN A 526 -4.17 -15.87 0.42
N GLN A 527 -4.97 -15.52 -0.57
CA GLN A 527 -4.60 -15.53 -1.98
C GLN A 527 -5.14 -14.28 -2.67
N TYR A 528 -4.40 -13.73 -3.62
CA TYR A 528 -4.80 -12.54 -4.35
C TYR A 528 -4.14 -12.46 -5.73
N MET A 529 -4.65 -11.61 -6.62
CA MET A 529 -3.97 -11.27 -7.85
C MET A 529 -3.03 -10.08 -7.62
N PHE A 530 -1.81 -10.15 -8.15
CA PHE A 530 -0.90 -9.02 -8.25
C PHE A 530 -0.87 -8.54 -9.70
N GLY A 531 -1.44 -7.35 -9.94
CA GLY A 531 -1.90 -6.97 -11.27
C GLY A 531 -2.95 -7.96 -11.77
N LYS A 532 -3.12 -8.07 -13.08
CA LYS A 532 -4.15 -8.93 -13.68
C LYS A 532 -3.66 -10.33 -14.07
N SER A 533 -2.37 -10.61 -13.92
CA SER A 533 -1.75 -11.83 -14.43
C SER A 533 -1.28 -12.82 -13.39
N LEU A 534 -0.86 -12.37 -12.20
CA LEU A 534 -0.19 -13.20 -11.20
C LEU A 534 -1.10 -13.52 -10.02
N LEU A 535 -1.39 -14.80 -9.80
CA LEU A 535 -2.05 -15.31 -8.59
C LEU A 535 -0.98 -15.63 -7.55
N VAL A 536 -1.00 -14.91 -6.45
CA VAL A 536 -0.03 -14.99 -5.35
C VAL A 536 -0.67 -15.72 -4.16
N CYS A 537 0.01 -16.75 -3.66
CA CYS A 537 -0.47 -17.59 -2.57
C CYS A 537 0.58 -17.66 -1.45
N PRO A 538 0.70 -16.63 -0.59
CA PRO A 538 1.72 -16.61 0.46
C PRO A 538 1.62 -17.79 1.42
N VAL A 539 2.76 -18.28 1.88
CA VAL A 539 2.85 -19.24 2.98
C VAL A 539 2.78 -18.48 4.29
N THR A 540 1.75 -18.74 5.08
CA THR A 540 1.45 -18.00 6.32
C THR A 540 1.55 -18.84 7.58
N GLN A 541 2.21 -20.00 7.50
CA GLN A 541 2.43 -20.90 8.62
C GLN A 541 3.84 -21.46 8.60
N PRO A 542 4.45 -21.79 9.77
CA PRO A 542 5.74 -22.45 9.83
C PRO A 542 5.67 -23.83 9.20
N MET A 543 6.63 -24.15 8.35
CA MET A 543 6.72 -25.44 7.68
C MET A 543 8.04 -26.17 7.96
N TYR A 544 9.10 -25.41 8.18
CA TYR A 544 10.47 -25.91 8.32
C TYR A 544 11.07 -25.64 9.69
N THR A 545 10.27 -25.09 10.60
CA THR A 545 10.66 -24.88 11.99
C THR A 545 9.78 -25.74 12.89
N GLN A 546 10.42 -26.51 13.77
CA GLN A 546 9.75 -27.36 14.75
C GLN A 546 10.08 -26.88 16.16
N THR A 547 9.06 -26.78 17.00
CA THR A 547 9.21 -26.51 18.42
C THR A 547 9.47 -27.83 19.13
N VAL A 548 10.67 -28.00 19.66
CA VAL A 548 11.10 -29.20 20.39
C VAL A 548 10.76 -29.09 21.88
N SER A 549 10.82 -27.87 22.42
CA SER A 549 10.40 -27.52 23.79
C SER A 549 10.00 -26.05 23.84
N ASP A 550 9.47 -25.59 24.96
CA ASP A 550 9.05 -24.18 25.16
C ASP A 550 10.11 -23.13 24.80
N THR A 551 11.37 -23.53 24.77
CA THR A 551 12.51 -22.63 24.52
C THR A 551 13.40 -23.05 23.34
N ILE A 552 13.15 -24.21 22.73
CA ILE A 552 14.01 -24.77 21.67
C ILE A 552 13.20 -24.97 20.41
N ARG A 553 13.60 -24.26 19.36
CA ARG A 553 13.13 -24.43 17.99
C ARG A 553 14.29 -24.88 17.11
N VAL A 554 14.02 -25.73 16.15
CA VAL A 554 15.03 -26.27 15.22
C VAL A 554 14.54 -26.17 13.79
N GLU A 555 15.46 -25.85 12.87
CA GLU A 555 15.20 -25.91 11.43
C GLU A 555 15.30 -27.35 10.94
N ASP A 556 14.35 -27.76 10.07
CA ASP A 556 14.39 -29.04 9.40
C ASP A 556 13.88 -28.92 7.96
N PHE A 557 14.81 -28.85 7.03
CA PHE A 557 14.55 -28.82 5.58
C PHE A 557 14.58 -30.21 4.92
N SER A 558 14.69 -31.29 5.68
CA SER A 558 14.86 -32.66 5.17
C SER A 558 13.63 -33.18 4.41
N THR A 559 12.43 -32.69 4.76
CA THR A 559 11.17 -33.10 4.14
C THR A 559 10.44 -31.90 3.56
N VAL A 560 10.19 -31.95 2.26
CA VAL A 560 9.42 -30.89 1.58
C VAL A 560 7.98 -30.89 2.09
N LYS A 561 7.51 -29.72 2.49
CA LYS A 561 6.13 -29.47 2.90
C LYS A 561 5.32 -28.91 1.73
N SER A 562 4.00 -29.00 1.83
CA SER A 562 3.08 -28.54 0.80
C SER A 562 1.89 -27.83 1.40
N MET A 563 1.21 -27.02 0.59
CA MET A 563 -0.04 -26.36 0.97
C MET A 563 -1.11 -26.55 -0.10
N ARG A 564 -2.37 -26.38 0.32
CA ARG A 564 -3.54 -26.44 -0.54
C ARG A 564 -3.88 -25.05 -1.07
N ILE A 565 -4.13 -24.95 -2.38
CA ILE A 565 -4.38 -23.69 -3.10
C ILE A 565 -5.65 -23.84 -3.92
N TYR A 566 -6.46 -22.79 -3.96
CA TYR A 566 -7.61 -22.71 -4.86
C TYR A 566 -7.23 -21.97 -6.15
N LEU A 567 -7.53 -22.56 -7.28
CA LEU A 567 -7.40 -21.92 -8.60
C LEU A 567 -8.79 -21.45 -9.07
N PRO A 568 -9.03 -20.13 -9.22
CA PRO A 568 -10.32 -19.60 -9.64
C PRO A 568 -10.85 -20.17 -10.96
N LYS A 569 -12.19 -20.25 -11.08
CA LYS A 569 -12.92 -20.82 -12.22
C LYS A 569 -12.76 -20.03 -13.52
N ASN A 570 -13.14 -20.70 -14.62
CA ASN A 570 -13.31 -20.15 -15.97
C ASN A 570 -12.01 -19.64 -16.61
N THR A 571 -10.87 -20.12 -16.13
CA THR A 571 -9.58 -19.89 -16.76
C THR A 571 -8.65 -21.05 -16.46
N GLU A 572 -7.56 -21.13 -17.18
CA GLU A 572 -6.45 -22.04 -16.91
C GLU A 572 -5.32 -21.26 -16.23
N TRP A 573 -4.49 -21.99 -15.50
CA TRP A 573 -3.39 -21.44 -14.72
C TRP A 573 -2.08 -22.17 -15.02
N TYR A 574 -1.00 -21.43 -15.07
CA TYR A 574 0.34 -21.99 -15.19
C TYR A 574 1.10 -21.78 -13.89
N ASP A 575 1.70 -22.82 -13.35
CA ASP A 575 2.68 -22.68 -12.27
C ASP A 575 3.87 -21.83 -12.80
N PHE A 576 4.13 -20.71 -12.13
CA PHE A 576 5.18 -19.76 -12.55
C PHE A 576 6.57 -20.40 -12.59
N TRP A 577 6.83 -21.35 -11.68
CA TRP A 577 8.16 -21.95 -11.52
C TRP A 577 8.41 -23.11 -12.47
N THR A 578 7.39 -23.86 -12.83
CA THR A 578 7.51 -25.11 -13.62
C THR A 578 6.87 -25.04 -14.99
N ASN A 579 6.06 -24.03 -15.27
CA ASN A 579 5.17 -23.94 -16.44
C ASN A 579 4.11 -25.06 -16.53
N GLN A 580 3.91 -25.82 -15.46
CA GLN A 580 2.84 -26.82 -15.44
C GLN A 580 1.47 -26.14 -15.51
N LYS A 581 0.63 -26.64 -16.40
CA LYS A 581 -0.73 -26.14 -16.64
C LYS A 581 -1.76 -26.84 -15.77
N HIS A 582 -2.69 -26.06 -15.23
CA HIS A 582 -3.80 -26.53 -14.41
C HIS A 582 -5.12 -25.90 -14.85
N SER A 583 -6.21 -26.65 -14.77
CA SER A 583 -7.56 -26.08 -14.94
C SER A 583 -7.98 -25.32 -13.68
N GLY A 584 -8.71 -24.21 -13.86
CA GLY A 584 -9.33 -23.50 -12.75
C GLY A 584 -10.56 -24.22 -12.18
N GLY A 585 -11.11 -23.70 -11.09
CA GLY A 585 -12.29 -24.23 -10.40
C GLY A 585 -11.98 -25.41 -9.47
N GLN A 586 -10.75 -25.54 -9.01
CA GLN A 586 -10.33 -26.67 -8.17
C GLN A 586 -9.29 -26.26 -7.13
N TYR A 587 -9.17 -27.10 -6.11
CA TYR A 587 -8.02 -27.06 -5.20
C TYR A 587 -6.91 -27.98 -5.71
N ILE A 588 -5.69 -27.51 -5.60
CA ILE A 588 -4.47 -28.29 -5.86
C ILE A 588 -3.58 -28.30 -4.64
N VAL A 589 -2.63 -29.23 -4.60
CA VAL A 589 -1.56 -29.28 -3.60
C VAL A 589 -0.27 -28.87 -4.26
N LYS A 590 0.44 -27.90 -3.67
CA LYS A 590 1.71 -27.39 -4.16
C LYS A 590 2.80 -27.56 -3.12
N ASP A 591 3.93 -28.15 -3.53
CA ASP A 591 5.13 -28.20 -2.71
C ASP A 591 5.69 -26.81 -2.49
N THR A 592 6.07 -26.52 -1.25
CA THR A 592 6.52 -25.20 -0.80
C THR A 592 7.86 -25.29 -0.07
N PRO A 593 8.95 -25.74 -0.73
CA PRO A 593 10.27 -25.58 -0.14
C PRO A 593 10.49 -24.10 0.26
N ILE A 594 11.46 -23.84 1.12
CA ILE A 594 11.63 -22.51 1.71
C ILE A 594 11.79 -21.38 0.68
N ASP A 595 12.29 -21.70 -0.50
CA ASP A 595 12.51 -20.75 -1.59
C ASP A 595 11.36 -20.69 -2.60
N ILE A 596 10.23 -21.37 -2.35
CA ILE A 596 9.04 -21.36 -3.22
C ILE A 596 7.83 -20.77 -2.49
N LEU A 597 7.38 -19.62 -2.98
CA LEU A 597 6.01 -19.11 -2.79
C LEU A 597 5.19 -19.62 -3.98
N PRO A 598 4.06 -20.31 -3.74
CA PRO A 598 3.17 -20.70 -4.83
C PRO A 598 2.67 -19.49 -5.61
N LEU A 599 2.99 -19.47 -6.89
CA LEU A 599 2.73 -18.37 -7.81
C LEU A 599 2.22 -18.96 -9.13
N TYR A 600 1.08 -18.48 -9.59
CA TYR A 600 0.45 -18.95 -10.82
C TYR A 600 0.20 -17.80 -11.77
N VAL A 601 0.27 -18.09 -13.06
CA VAL A 601 0.02 -17.13 -14.12
C VAL A 601 -1.26 -17.51 -14.85
N LYS A 602 -2.17 -16.54 -14.97
CA LYS A 602 -3.43 -16.73 -15.69
C LYS A 602 -3.16 -16.95 -17.18
N ALA A 603 -3.81 -17.93 -17.81
CA ALA A 603 -3.76 -18.14 -19.25
C ALA A 603 -4.16 -16.87 -20.01
N GLY A 604 -3.50 -16.61 -21.13
CA GLY A 604 -3.61 -15.37 -21.91
C GLY A 604 -2.68 -14.26 -21.45
N SER A 605 -1.99 -14.42 -20.32
CA SER A 605 -1.05 -13.41 -19.83
C SER A 605 0.19 -13.29 -20.71
N ILE A 606 0.68 -12.04 -20.80
CA ILE A 606 1.94 -11.67 -21.43
C ILE A 606 2.76 -10.95 -20.37
N LEU A 607 3.88 -11.54 -19.93
CA LEU A 607 4.74 -10.99 -18.87
C LEU A 607 6.07 -10.52 -19.45
N PRO A 608 6.41 -9.23 -19.36
CA PRO A 608 7.74 -8.75 -19.64
C PRO A 608 8.66 -9.04 -18.46
N ILE A 609 9.81 -9.63 -18.71
CA ILE A 609 10.84 -9.93 -17.72
C ILE A 609 12.05 -9.06 -18.03
N GLY A 610 12.46 -8.26 -17.06
CA GLY A 610 13.58 -7.34 -17.14
C GLY A 610 14.95 -8.01 -16.91
N PRO A 611 16.04 -7.26 -17.13
CA PRO A 611 17.39 -7.73 -16.94
C PRO A 611 17.75 -7.90 -15.45
N GLU A 612 18.78 -8.68 -15.17
CA GLU A 612 19.43 -8.68 -13.85
C GLU A 612 20.14 -7.34 -13.61
N VAL A 613 19.84 -6.71 -12.48
CA VAL A 613 20.35 -5.38 -12.11
C VAL A 613 20.65 -5.30 -10.61
N GLN A 614 21.41 -4.30 -10.20
CA GLN A 614 21.63 -3.93 -8.79
C GLN A 614 20.72 -2.77 -8.33
N TYR A 615 20.15 -2.01 -9.26
CA TYR A 615 19.17 -0.96 -9.01
C TYR A 615 18.29 -0.77 -10.25
N SER A 616 17.12 -0.20 -10.08
CA SER A 616 16.05 -0.18 -11.08
C SER A 616 16.40 0.46 -12.42
N THR A 617 17.32 1.42 -12.43
CA THR A 617 17.74 2.17 -13.62
C THR A 617 19.11 1.76 -14.17
N GLU A 618 19.70 0.66 -13.66
CA GLU A 618 21.06 0.24 -14.08
C GLU A 618 21.14 -0.14 -15.56
N LYS A 619 20.11 -0.79 -16.07
CA LYS A 619 20.04 -1.23 -17.48
C LYS A 619 18.74 -0.82 -18.13
N SER A 620 18.81 -0.45 -19.38
CA SER A 620 17.62 -0.18 -20.20
C SER A 620 16.86 -1.49 -20.51
N TRP A 621 15.59 -1.34 -20.88
CA TRP A 621 14.73 -2.47 -21.30
C TRP A 621 14.83 -2.75 -22.80
N ASP A 622 16.04 -2.72 -23.32
CA ASP A 622 16.35 -2.90 -24.73
C ASP A 622 16.32 -4.38 -25.20
N ASN A 623 16.32 -5.31 -24.24
CA ASN A 623 16.37 -6.75 -24.49
C ASN A 623 15.47 -7.52 -23.51
N LEU A 624 14.16 -7.25 -23.53
CA LEU A 624 13.21 -7.92 -22.64
C LEU A 624 12.88 -9.35 -23.09
N GLU A 625 12.74 -10.27 -22.14
CA GLU A 625 12.05 -11.53 -22.36
C GLU A 625 10.53 -11.30 -22.24
N ILE A 626 9.79 -11.74 -23.22
CA ILE A 626 8.30 -11.66 -23.23
C ILE A 626 7.75 -13.07 -23.08
N LYS A 627 7.26 -13.39 -21.90
CA LYS A 627 6.64 -14.69 -21.60
C LYS A 627 5.16 -14.66 -21.97
N VAL A 628 4.75 -15.58 -22.83
CA VAL A 628 3.34 -15.76 -23.23
C VAL A 628 2.83 -17.06 -22.63
N TYR A 629 1.64 -17.00 -22.03
CA TYR A 629 0.97 -18.14 -21.40
C TYR A 629 -0.27 -18.51 -22.21
N PRO A 630 -0.18 -19.49 -23.14
CA PRO A 630 -1.31 -19.87 -24.01
C PRO A 630 -2.51 -20.40 -23.26
N GLY A 631 -3.66 -20.50 -23.95
CA GLY A 631 -4.92 -21.03 -23.41
C GLY A 631 -6.12 -20.12 -23.66
N CYS A 632 -5.89 -18.84 -23.87
CA CYS A 632 -6.86 -17.89 -24.41
C CYS A 632 -6.13 -16.68 -25.02
N ASN A 633 -6.88 -15.83 -25.71
CA ASN A 633 -6.36 -14.56 -26.21
C ASN A 633 -5.95 -13.66 -25.04
N GLY A 634 -4.93 -12.84 -25.26
CA GLY A 634 -4.46 -11.91 -24.25
C GLY A 634 -3.89 -10.61 -24.82
N GLU A 635 -3.77 -9.63 -23.97
CA GLU A 635 -3.19 -8.32 -24.30
C GLU A 635 -2.38 -7.79 -23.11
N PHE A 636 -1.27 -7.13 -23.41
CA PHE A 636 -0.46 -6.41 -22.47
C PHE A 636 0.10 -5.15 -23.14
N THR A 637 0.09 -4.02 -22.43
CA THR A 637 0.62 -2.76 -22.94
C THR A 637 1.82 -2.34 -22.10
N LEU A 638 3.03 -2.49 -22.63
CA LEU A 638 4.26 -2.03 -21.96
C LEU A 638 4.30 -0.51 -21.92
N TYR A 639 4.50 0.06 -20.74
CA TYR A 639 4.61 1.49 -20.49
C TYR A 639 6.04 1.90 -20.14
N GLU A 640 6.49 3.03 -20.67
CA GLU A 640 7.79 3.64 -20.36
C GLU A 640 7.68 5.17 -20.40
N ASP A 641 8.41 5.83 -19.50
CA ASP A 641 8.54 7.28 -19.39
C ASP A 641 9.94 7.70 -18.89
N GLU A 642 10.09 8.95 -18.47
CA GLU A 642 11.35 9.48 -17.92
C GLU A 642 11.61 9.08 -16.45
N ASN A 643 10.82 8.18 -15.87
CA ASN A 643 10.95 7.52 -14.56
C ASN A 643 10.74 8.37 -13.31
N ASP A 644 11.09 9.64 -13.28
CA ASP A 644 11.14 10.41 -12.03
C ASP A 644 10.66 11.88 -12.14
N ASN A 645 10.04 12.28 -13.23
CA ASN A 645 9.45 13.60 -13.39
C ASN A 645 7.96 13.53 -13.74
N TYR A 646 7.32 14.69 -13.82
CA TYR A 646 5.89 14.79 -14.16
C TYR A 646 5.62 15.06 -15.65
N ASN A 647 6.60 14.84 -16.55
CA ASN A 647 6.40 15.02 -17.98
C ASN A 647 5.36 14.06 -18.56
N TYR A 648 5.14 12.91 -17.93
CA TYR A 648 4.06 11.97 -18.31
C TYR A 648 2.67 12.64 -18.29
N GLU A 649 2.42 13.60 -17.40
CA GLU A 649 1.16 14.36 -17.35
C GLU A 649 0.95 15.23 -18.60
N LYS A 650 2.03 15.51 -19.33
CA LYS A 650 2.04 16.25 -20.61
C LYS A 650 2.05 15.30 -21.82
N GLY A 651 1.82 14.00 -21.61
CA GLY A 651 1.86 12.99 -22.65
C GLY A 651 3.25 12.50 -23.05
N MET A 652 4.30 12.86 -22.29
CA MET A 652 5.68 12.43 -22.55
C MET A 652 5.94 11.03 -21.99
N TYR A 653 5.37 10.04 -22.65
CA TYR A 653 5.54 8.62 -22.38
C TYR A 653 5.31 7.81 -23.63
N SER A 654 5.67 6.54 -23.63
CA SER A 654 5.36 5.64 -24.73
C SER A 654 4.68 4.36 -24.25
N THR A 655 3.86 3.80 -25.12
CA THR A 655 3.20 2.51 -24.92
C THR A 655 3.42 1.60 -26.11
N ILE A 656 3.64 0.29 -25.82
CA ILE A 656 3.75 -0.77 -26.83
C ILE A 656 2.77 -1.87 -26.46
N THR A 657 1.69 -1.99 -27.23
CA THR A 657 0.66 -3.01 -27.00
C THR A 657 1.05 -4.31 -27.69
N MET A 658 0.99 -5.41 -26.97
CA MET A 658 1.21 -6.77 -27.42
C MET A 658 -0.09 -7.56 -27.33
N LYS A 659 -0.45 -8.28 -28.40
CA LYS A 659 -1.69 -9.06 -28.49
C LYS A 659 -1.38 -10.50 -28.86
N TRP A 660 -1.82 -11.42 -28.02
CA TRP A 660 -1.75 -12.85 -28.29
C TRP A 660 -3.07 -13.37 -28.85
N ASN A 661 -2.99 -14.00 -30.01
CA ASN A 661 -4.10 -14.78 -30.57
C ASN A 661 -3.81 -16.27 -30.38
N ASP A 662 -4.52 -16.90 -29.49
CA ASP A 662 -4.27 -18.27 -29.05
C ASP A 662 -4.52 -19.31 -30.17
N ARG A 663 -5.60 -19.14 -30.91
CA ARG A 663 -5.96 -20.06 -32.01
C ARG A 663 -4.92 -20.10 -33.12
N THR A 664 -4.36 -18.94 -33.47
CA THR A 664 -3.37 -18.84 -34.57
C THR A 664 -1.93 -18.92 -34.06
N ARG A 665 -1.73 -18.91 -32.76
CA ARG A 665 -0.40 -18.86 -32.11
C ARG A 665 0.42 -17.64 -32.58
N MET A 666 -0.23 -16.49 -32.70
CA MET A 666 0.37 -15.25 -33.21
C MET A 666 0.49 -14.23 -32.08
N LEU A 667 1.69 -13.73 -31.84
CA LEU A 667 1.91 -12.53 -31.05
C LEU A 667 2.07 -11.32 -31.99
N THR A 668 1.20 -10.34 -31.85
CA THR A 668 1.29 -9.06 -32.56
C THR A 668 1.79 -8.00 -31.60
N ILE A 669 2.92 -7.37 -31.93
CA ILE A 669 3.46 -6.20 -31.23
C ILE A 669 3.05 -5.01 -32.09
N GLU A 670 2.14 -4.17 -31.58
CA GLU A 670 1.57 -3.06 -32.32
C GLU A 670 2.55 -1.90 -32.50
N ASN A 671 2.19 -0.90 -33.29
CA ASN A 671 2.95 0.33 -33.40
C ASN A 671 3.09 1.00 -32.02
N ARG A 672 4.29 1.46 -31.69
CA ARG A 672 4.52 2.27 -30.50
C ARG A 672 3.71 3.57 -30.58
N LYS A 673 3.10 3.94 -29.47
CA LYS A 673 2.36 5.22 -29.33
C LYS A 673 3.12 6.11 -28.34
N GLY A 674 3.18 7.41 -28.64
CA GLY A 674 3.84 8.41 -27.81
C GLY A 674 5.37 8.38 -27.89
N GLU A 675 5.98 9.36 -27.26
CA GLU A 675 7.44 9.55 -27.20
C GLU A 675 7.83 10.32 -25.94
N PHE A 676 9.07 10.16 -25.51
CA PHE A 676 9.66 10.87 -24.39
C PHE A 676 11.17 10.99 -24.56
N SER A 677 11.82 11.88 -23.81
CA SER A 677 13.27 12.08 -23.85
C SER A 677 14.00 10.82 -23.36
N GLY A 678 15.00 10.36 -24.12
CA GLY A 678 15.74 9.13 -23.81
C GLY A 678 15.06 7.81 -24.18
N MET A 679 13.90 7.89 -24.84
CA MET A 679 13.17 6.68 -25.28
C MET A 679 14.02 5.78 -26.20
N LEU A 680 13.95 4.47 -25.96
CA LEU A 680 14.56 3.47 -26.84
C LEU A 680 13.87 3.47 -28.20
N LYS A 681 14.61 3.81 -29.26
CA LYS A 681 14.07 3.79 -30.63
C LYS A 681 13.98 2.38 -31.18
N GLU A 682 14.95 1.57 -30.87
CA GLU A 682 15.08 0.17 -31.29
C GLU A 682 15.33 -0.73 -30.08
N ARG A 683 14.80 -1.94 -30.13
CA ARG A 683 14.99 -2.97 -29.10
C ARG A 683 14.77 -4.36 -29.66
N LYS A 684 15.11 -5.36 -28.86
CA LYS A 684 14.87 -6.77 -29.13
C LYS A 684 13.92 -7.34 -28.10
N PHE A 685 12.95 -8.12 -28.55
CA PHE A 685 12.10 -8.93 -27.70
C PHE A 685 12.44 -10.40 -27.88
N ASN A 686 12.70 -11.10 -26.78
CA ASN A 686 12.90 -12.55 -26.75
C ASN A 686 11.57 -13.18 -26.30
N ILE A 687 10.79 -13.67 -27.24
CA ILE A 687 9.45 -14.23 -26.96
C ILE A 687 9.62 -15.69 -26.57
N VAL A 688 9.02 -16.06 -25.44
CA VAL A 688 9.01 -17.42 -24.91
C VAL A 688 7.60 -17.80 -24.53
N THR A 689 7.06 -18.90 -25.06
CA THR A 689 5.78 -19.43 -24.62
C THR A 689 5.95 -20.43 -23.47
N ALA A 690 4.97 -20.56 -22.59
CA ALA A 690 5.04 -21.50 -21.47
C ALA A 690 5.20 -22.96 -21.90
N ASP A 691 4.79 -23.32 -23.12
CA ASP A 691 4.95 -24.64 -23.71
C ASP A 691 6.29 -24.81 -24.49
N GLY A 692 7.20 -23.83 -24.38
CA GLY A 692 8.62 -23.96 -24.77
C GLY A 692 9.00 -23.38 -26.14
N ALA A 693 8.08 -22.82 -26.92
CA ALA A 693 8.48 -22.15 -28.18
C ALA A 693 9.24 -20.85 -27.88
N LYS A 694 10.29 -20.57 -28.69
CA LYS A 694 11.14 -19.39 -28.49
C LYS A 694 11.40 -18.70 -29.83
N LYS A 695 11.33 -17.36 -29.80
CA LYS A 695 11.65 -16.53 -30.97
C LYS A 695 12.15 -15.16 -30.56
N ALA A 696 13.17 -14.66 -31.24
CA ALA A 696 13.65 -13.29 -31.02
C ALA A 696 13.18 -12.42 -32.19
N VAL A 697 12.79 -11.18 -31.88
CA VAL A 697 12.32 -10.19 -32.87
C VAL A 697 12.91 -8.83 -32.58
N ALA A 698 13.43 -8.16 -33.63
CA ALA A 698 13.81 -6.76 -33.54
C ALA A 698 12.55 -5.88 -33.67
N TYR A 699 12.50 -4.83 -32.90
CA TYR A 699 11.39 -3.89 -32.87
C TYR A 699 11.90 -2.44 -32.90
N ASN A 700 11.41 -1.68 -33.90
CA ASN A 700 11.80 -0.29 -34.14
C ASN A 700 10.63 0.70 -34.00
N GLY A 701 9.61 0.33 -33.28
CA GLY A 701 8.40 1.13 -33.13
C GLY A 701 7.30 0.83 -34.13
N LYS A 702 7.55 -0.01 -35.11
CA LYS A 702 6.56 -0.43 -36.12
C LYS A 702 6.00 -1.81 -35.79
N LYS A 703 4.75 -2.04 -36.19
CA LYS A 703 4.03 -3.31 -35.98
C LYS A 703 4.82 -4.50 -36.51
N VAL A 704 4.93 -5.53 -35.67
CA VAL A 704 5.54 -6.83 -36.00
C VAL A 704 4.61 -7.93 -35.54
N THR A 705 4.48 -8.99 -36.34
CA THR A 705 3.71 -10.18 -35.98
C THR A 705 4.63 -11.40 -36.01
N VAL A 706 4.56 -12.19 -34.94
CA VAL A 706 5.42 -13.36 -34.74
C VAL A 706 4.55 -14.59 -34.51
N LYS A 707 4.72 -15.62 -35.30
CA LYS A 707 4.08 -16.93 -35.09
C LYS A 707 4.96 -17.78 -34.19
N MET A 708 4.39 -18.29 -33.07
CA MET A 708 5.06 -19.15 -32.10
C MET A 708 4.72 -20.62 -32.32
#